data_28968b905485f54857543731041e812a
#
_entry.id   28968b905485f54857543731041e812a
#
_cell.length_a   1.000
_cell.length_b   1.000
_cell.length_c   1.000
_cell.angle_alpha   90.00
_cell.angle_beta   90.00
_cell.angle_gamma   90.00
#
_symmetry.space_group_name_H-M   'P 1'
#
loop_
_entity.id
_entity.type
_entity.pdbx_description
1 polymer ?
#
loop_
_entity_poly.entity_id
_entity_poly.type
_entity_poly.pdbx_seq_one_letter_code
_entity_poly.pdbx_strand_id
1 'polypeptide(L)'
;MKVSFNWLKDYLECDLSPQQIADIMTSIGIEVDGVEQTEAVPGGLAGVVVAEVLECEAHPDSDHLHITKVNDGTGEPLTVVCGAPNVSAGQKVLFAQIGAVLPGDFKIKKSKIRGVESFGMICAEDELGIGSSHDGIMVLPADAKVGTPAREYLNLPTEAVIEYEITANRVDAASHFGVARDIYAYLVLNGIRCRLVRPDVSAFKEGRGEGIPVEVKDCDGAPRYTGITVRGVKVGPSPEWLQKKLMAIGQHPINNIVDVSNYILFGLGQPLHTFDAGKIRGGKVIVRRAAEGEIIRTLDGVERKLSARDMVICDTVGPMCIAGVFGGEDSGVTEATTDVFIESAYFDPASIRRTSKSQGLQTDASFRYERGCDPGITLCALKRAALLIQELAGGTIEGGIKEIYQNKIERKRISLDYSRIDAFVGQKIGTEKIKTILEALQYNFVEESASGAVVEAPSYMVDVYRPADVVEEILRIYGYDNIALPHHMKMSVCASPTPQPEAVRNQISNFLAANGFTEIMNNSLTKGAYYEGLSSFPAEASVKIVNPLSSDLNVMRQSLIPGGLEVVAYNVNRQIYRVKTFEYGSVYRRVADKGPETLEGYEEHPCFTLMLSGEGDKNWTGSVRKGDFFQLKGTLELLLKRYGADVYQMREEAAPQDIFSEGSAYFLPGPQGRQLAVIGTVQPSLAKKFGIKQPVVTAEIDWNVLFTLIKRNKVRFTELPQFPQVRRDLALLMDEGVRYADLRAAAFKNAKGLLRQVGLFDVYRGKGIPDGMKQYAMSLVLRDDSRTLTDEEVERTVARLLEVFKNQFGAELR
;
A
#
# COMPACT_ATOMS: atom_id res chain seq x y z
N MET A 1 -13.66 -4.49 6.73
CA MET A 1 -14.99 -5.19 6.57
C MET A 1 -15.51 -5.59 7.93
N LYS A 2 -16.85 -5.74 8.07
CA LYS A 2 -17.46 -6.14 9.35
C LYS A 2 -18.40 -7.32 9.15
N VAL A 3 -18.31 -8.31 10.05
CA VAL A 3 -19.20 -9.47 10.14
C VAL A 3 -19.83 -9.51 11.53
N SER A 4 -21.16 -9.52 11.58
CA SER A 4 -21.91 -9.76 12.80
C SER A 4 -21.89 -11.26 13.12
N PHE A 5 -21.52 -11.63 14.31
CA PHE A 5 -21.48 -13.02 14.75
C PHE A 5 -22.86 -13.69 14.77
N ASN A 6 -23.89 -12.93 15.20
CA ASN A 6 -25.26 -13.46 15.20
C ASN A 6 -25.81 -13.64 13.79
N TRP A 7 -25.44 -12.75 12.85
CA TRP A 7 -25.80 -12.91 11.44
C TRP A 7 -25.02 -14.03 10.78
N LEU A 8 -23.74 -14.22 11.13
CA LEU A 8 -22.93 -15.33 10.64
C LEU A 8 -23.56 -16.68 10.97
N LYS A 9 -24.19 -16.83 12.15
CA LYS A 9 -24.91 -18.04 12.56
C LYS A 9 -26.09 -18.42 11.68
N ASP A 10 -26.65 -17.51 10.91
CA ASP A 10 -27.68 -17.84 9.91
C ASP A 10 -27.11 -18.75 8.81
N TYR A 11 -25.79 -18.66 8.57
CA TYR A 11 -25.10 -19.39 7.50
C TYR A 11 -24.17 -20.50 8.02
N LEU A 12 -23.73 -20.42 9.27
CA LEU A 12 -22.83 -21.39 9.87
C LEU A 12 -23.32 -21.82 11.25
N GLU A 13 -23.83 -23.03 11.34
CA GLU A 13 -24.16 -23.67 12.62
C GLU A 13 -22.89 -24.30 13.21
N CYS A 14 -22.39 -23.76 14.31
CA CYS A 14 -21.28 -24.32 15.09
C CYS A 14 -21.30 -23.78 16.53
N ASP A 15 -20.66 -24.50 17.47
CA ASP A 15 -20.57 -24.15 18.88
C ASP A 15 -19.23 -23.47 19.21
N LEU A 16 -18.91 -22.40 18.48
CA LEU A 16 -17.68 -21.63 18.68
C LEU A 16 -17.99 -20.21 19.18
N SER A 17 -17.07 -19.65 19.96
CA SER A 17 -17.14 -18.27 20.41
C SER A 17 -16.71 -17.31 19.29
N PRO A 18 -17.07 -15.99 19.38
CA PRO A 18 -16.62 -14.98 18.43
C PRO A 18 -15.10 -14.93 18.29
N GLN A 19 -14.34 -15.08 19.39
CA GLN A 19 -12.89 -15.08 19.37
C GLN A 19 -12.33 -16.29 18.64
N GLN A 20 -12.87 -17.49 18.86
CA GLN A 20 -12.44 -18.69 18.14
C GLN A 20 -12.71 -18.58 16.64
N ILE A 21 -13.83 -17.97 16.23
CA ILE A 21 -14.12 -17.67 14.83
C ILE A 21 -13.09 -16.70 14.25
N ALA A 22 -12.74 -15.63 14.98
CA ALA A 22 -11.73 -14.65 14.57
C ALA A 22 -10.35 -15.29 14.39
N ASP A 23 -9.95 -16.16 15.32
CA ASP A 23 -8.68 -16.88 15.26
C ASP A 23 -8.63 -17.82 14.03
N ILE A 24 -9.74 -18.51 13.75
CA ILE A 24 -9.87 -19.36 12.55
C ILE A 24 -9.79 -18.50 11.29
N MET A 25 -10.52 -17.38 11.20
CA MET A 25 -10.49 -16.47 10.05
C MET A 25 -9.06 -16.06 9.73
N THR A 26 -8.30 -15.61 10.72
CA THR A 26 -6.90 -15.23 10.54
C THR A 26 -6.05 -16.41 10.06
N SER A 27 -6.25 -17.61 10.64
CA SER A 27 -5.47 -18.80 10.27
C SER A 27 -5.70 -19.26 8.83
N ILE A 28 -6.86 -18.97 8.24
CA ILE A 28 -7.22 -19.32 6.86
C ILE A 28 -7.04 -18.18 5.87
N GLY A 29 -6.34 -17.10 6.27
CA GLY A 29 -5.94 -15.99 5.40
C GLY A 29 -6.96 -14.86 5.28
N ILE A 30 -7.86 -14.72 6.26
CA ILE A 30 -8.74 -13.55 6.44
C ILE A 30 -8.28 -12.82 7.69
N GLU A 31 -7.45 -11.78 7.53
CA GLU A 31 -6.85 -11.04 8.64
C GLU A 31 -7.91 -10.30 9.46
N VAL A 32 -7.98 -10.64 10.75
CA VAL A 32 -8.93 -10.02 11.68
C VAL A 32 -8.23 -8.93 12.47
N ASP A 33 -8.77 -7.71 12.40
CA ASP A 33 -8.28 -6.54 13.14
C ASP A 33 -8.70 -6.57 14.60
N GLY A 34 -9.93 -7.07 14.88
CA GLY A 34 -10.45 -7.17 16.22
C GLY A 34 -11.86 -7.74 16.31
N VAL A 35 -12.28 -8.05 17.54
CA VAL A 35 -13.65 -8.46 17.89
C VAL A 35 -14.22 -7.42 18.83
N GLU A 36 -15.14 -6.62 18.35
CA GLU A 36 -15.85 -5.62 19.15
C GLU A 36 -17.15 -6.21 19.69
N GLN A 37 -17.42 -6.03 20.98
CA GLN A 37 -18.75 -6.29 21.53
C GLN A 37 -19.56 -5.01 21.47
N THR A 38 -20.56 -5.00 20.62
CA THR A 38 -21.48 -3.88 20.48
C THR A 38 -22.72 -4.17 21.34
N GLU A 39 -23.03 -3.30 22.26
CA GLU A 39 -24.22 -3.39 23.08
C GLU A 39 -25.37 -2.68 22.34
N ALA A 40 -26.59 -3.20 22.45
CA ALA A 40 -27.78 -2.61 21.82
C ALA A 40 -28.03 -1.16 22.28
N VAL A 41 -27.52 -0.83 23.45
CA VAL A 41 -27.47 0.53 23.99
C VAL A 41 -26.03 0.83 24.41
N PRO A 42 -25.41 1.93 23.97
CA PRO A 42 -24.06 2.29 24.36
C PRO A 42 -23.88 2.30 25.89
N GLY A 43 -22.89 1.56 26.39
CA GLY A 43 -22.64 1.40 27.83
C GLY A 43 -23.52 0.35 28.51
N GLY A 44 -24.36 -0.38 27.75
CA GLY A 44 -25.16 -1.52 28.22
C GLY A 44 -26.08 -1.21 29.38
N LEU A 45 -26.43 0.04 29.57
CA LEU A 45 -27.17 0.55 30.75
C LEU A 45 -26.51 0.19 32.10
N ALA A 46 -25.16 0.23 32.12
CA ALA A 46 -24.38 -0.03 33.34
C ALA A 46 -24.80 0.95 34.46
N GLY A 47 -25.17 0.41 35.64
CA GLY A 47 -25.67 1.20 36.76
C GLY A 47 -27.15 1.58 36.66
N VAL A 48 -27.89 1.01 35.71
CA VAL A 48 -29.34 1.08 35.66
C VAL A 48 -29.91 -0.24 36.15
N VAL A 49 -30.84 -0.20 37.12
CA VAL A 49 -31.43 -1.39 37.74
C VAL A 49 -32.96 -1.27 37.82
N VAL A 50 -33.61 -2.42 37.95
CA VAL A 50 -35.05 -2.45 38.32
C VAL A 50 -35.18 -1.99 39.74
N ALA A 51 -36.05 -1.01 39.97
CA ALA A 51 -36.30 -0.44 41.29
C ALA A 51 -37.81 -0.34 41.57
N GLU A 52 -38.19 -0.18 42.85
CA GLU A 52 -39.54 0.01 43.30
C GLU A 52 -39.71 1.39 43.91
N VAL A 53 -40.72 2.11 43.50
CA VAL A 53 -41.14 3.37 44.09
C VAL A 53 -41.99 3.06 45.33
N LEU A 54 -41.42 3.21 46.54
CA LEU A 54 -42.10 2.89 47.80
C LEU A 54 -43.09 3.99 48.22
N GLU A 55 -42.68 5.25 48.08
CA GLU A 55 -43.45 6.44 48.42
C GLU A 55 -43.35 7.47 47.27
N CYS A 56 -44.41 8.24 47.06
CA CYS A 56 -44.47 9.29 46.06
C CYS A 56 -45.32 10.44 46.60
N GLU A 57 -44.70 11.59 46.88
CA GLU A 57 -45.35 12.77 47.42
C GLU A 57 -45.12 13.97 46.49
N ALA A 58 -46.09 14.91 46.42
CA ALA A 58 -45.91 16.13 45.65
C ALA A 58 -44.79 17.01 46.23
N HIS A 59 -43.97 17.62 45.39
CA HIS A 59 -42.90 18.50 45.83
C HIS A 59 -43.46 19.81 46.36
N PRO A 60 -43.10 20.26 47.60
CA PRO A 60 -43.71 21.42 48.21
C PRO A 60 -43.59 22.74 47.43
N ASP A 61 -42.47 22.86 46.63
CA ASP A 61 -42.16 24.06 45.85
C ASP A 61 -42.35 23.85 44.34
N SER A 62 -43.14 22.86 43.90
CA SER A 62 -43.40 22.60 42.49
C SER A 62 -44.73 21.92 42.25
N ASP A 63 -45.41 22.32 41.20
CA ASP A 63 -46.71 21.82 40.73
C ASP A 63 -46.64 20.56 39.84
N HIS A 64 -45.45 20.21 39.44
CA HIS A 64 -45.21 19.07 38.53
C HIS A 64 -44.10 18.12 38.99
N LEU A 65 -43.36 18.42 40.08
CA LEU A 65 -42.32 17.51 40.59
C LEU A 65 -42.88 16.65 41.74
N HIS A 66 -42.37 15.43 41.84
CA HIS A 66 -42.64 14.49 42.92
C HIS A 66 -41.36 14.12 43.65
N ILE A 67 -41.44 13.99 44.98
CA ILE A 67 -40.38 13.40 45.81
C ILE A 67 -40.76 11.94 46.02
N THR A 68 -39.87 11.06 45.58
CA THR A 68 -40.07 9.60 45.66
C THR A 68 -39.05 8.96 46.58
N LYS A 69 -39.42 7.84 47.21
CA LYS A 69 -38.53 6.93 47.89
C LYS A 69 -38.40 5.68 47.02
N VAL A 70 -37.18 5.40 46.53
CA VAL A 70 -36.92 4.34 45.58
C VAL A 70 -36.05 3.28 46.24
N ASN A 71 -36.52 2.04 46.18
CA ASN A 71 -35.77 0.84 46.57
C ASN A 71 -35.11 0.23 45.33
N ASP A 72 -33.80 0.34 45.28
CA ASP A 72 -32.99 -0.22 44.16
C ASP A 72 -32.35 -1.60 44.50
N GLY A 73 -32.73 -2.17 45.65
CA GLY A 73 -32.20 -3.46 46.09
C GLY A 73 -30.87 -3.40 46.84
N THR A 74 -30.28 -2.22 47.06
CA THR A 74 -28.96 -2.09 47.67
C THR A 74 -29.02 -1.80 49.19
N GLY A 75 -30.20 -1.53 49.78
CA GLY A 75 -30.36 -1.30 51.21
C GLY A 75 -31.38 -0.26 51.56
N GLU A 76 -30.98 0.94 52.04
CA GLU A 76 -31.91 2.02 52.45
C GLU A 76 -32.55 2.67 51.21
N PRO A 77 -33.85 3.01 51.29
CA PRO A 77 -34.53 3.70 50.19
C PRO A 77 -33.93 5.05 49.87
N LEU A 78 -33.67 5.29 48.59
CA LEU A 78 -33.06 6.50 48.07
C LEU A 78 -34.12 7.58 47.79
N THR A 79 -33.85 8.84 48.16
CA THR A 79 -34.69 9.97 47.78
C THR A 79 -34.40 10.36 46.33
N VAL A 80 -35.44 10.43 45.50
CA VAL A 80 -35.30 10.78 44.07
C VAL A 80 -36.38 11.79 43.71
N VAL A 81 -36.03 12.88 43.07
CA VAL A 81 -36.98 13.88 42.56
C VAL A 81 -37.28 13.50 41.09
N CYS A 82 -38.59 13.29 40.82
CA CYS A 82 -39.06 12.90 39.48
C CYS A 82 -40.05 13.93 38.94
N GLY A 83 -39.91 14.31 37.68
CA GLY A 83 -40.78 15.24 36.98
C GLY A 83 -41.85 14.58 36.09
N ALA A 84 -41.85 13.26 36.01
CA ALA A 84 -42.75 12.54 35.12
C ALA A 84 -44.20 12.53 35.69
N PRO A 85 -45.21 12.77 34.85
CA PRO A 85 -46.61 12.85 35.30
C PRO A 85 -47.21 11.51 35.71
N ASN A 86 -46.56 10.38 35.28
CA ASN A 86 -47.06 9.03 35.51
C ASN A 86 -46.40 8.31 36.70
N VAL A 87 -45.57 9.00 37.51
CA VAL A 87 -44.90 8.35 38.67
C VAL A 87 -45.88 8.21 39.84
N SER A 88 -45.92 7.03 40.46
CA SER A 88 -46.72 6.74 41.63
C SER A 88 -46.11 5.67 42.55
N ALA A 89 -46.50 5.63 43.81
CA ALA A 89 -46.05 4.60 44.76
C ALA A 89 -46.53 3.20 44.32
N GLY A 90 -45.70 2.20 44.56
CA GLY A 90 -45.92 0.79 44.23
C GLY A 90 -45.48 0.38 42.81
N GLN A 91 -45.06 1.32 41.99
CA GLN A 91 -44.57 1.03 40.63
C GLN A 91 -43.17 0.43 40.64
N LYS A 92 -42.92 -0.55 39.73
CA LYS A 92 -41.59 -0.98 39.33
C LYS A 92 -41.12 -0.14 38.16
N VAL A 93 -39.89 0.32 38.19
CA VAL A 93 -39.29 1.27 37.24
C VAL A 93 -37.85 0.92 36.93
N LEU A 94 -37.28 1.49 35.85
CA LEU A 94 -35.87 1.49 35.62
C LEU A 94 -35.24 2.74 36.27
N PHE A 95 -34.26 2.50 37.12
CA PHE A 95 -33.61 3.51 37.94
C PHE A 95 -32.12 3.57 37.66
N ALA A 96 -31.64 4.73 37.23
CA ALA A 96 -30.24 5.01 37.01
C ALA A 96 -29.59 5.50 38.31
N GLN A 97 -28.65 4.72 38.85
CA GLN A 97 -27.88 4.99 40.06
C GLN A 97 -26.83 6.08 39.80
N ILE A 98 -26.31 6.69 40.88
CA ILE A 98 -25.22 7.66 40.80
C ILE A 98 -24.02 7.00 40.17
N GLY A 99 -23.46 7.60 39.09
CA GLY A 99 -22.33 7.09 38.31
C GLY A 99 -22.72 6.38 37.02
N ALA A 100 -24.02 6.03 36.83
CA ALA A 100 -24.50 5.52 35.55
C ALA A 100 -24.30 6.56 34.45
N VAL A 101 -24.00 6.08 33.24
CA VAL A 101 -23.89 6.89 32.02
C VAL A 101 -24.98 6.43 31.07
N LEU A 102 -25.92 7.32 30.77
CA LEU A 102 -27.01 7.08 29.85
C LEU A 102 -26.60 7.51 28.42
N PRO A 103 -27.37 7.11 27.39
CA PRO A 103 -27.11 7.53 26.00
C PRO A 103 -26.91 9.04 25.87
N GLY A 104 -26.01 9.47 24.99
CA GLY A 104 -25.58 10.86 24.85
C GLY A 104 -24.58 11.33 25.90
N ASP A 105 -23.83 10.43 26.52
CA ASP A 105 -22.81 10.70 27.58
C ASP A 105 -23.40 11.40 28.84
N PHE A 106 -24.70 11.19 29.08
CA PHE A 106 -25.39 11.80 30.21
C PHE A 106 -25.06 11.04 31.50
N LYS A 107 -24.13 11.58 32.27
CA LYS A 107 -23.68 11.00 33.54
C LYS A 107 -24.58 11.40 34.73
N ILE A 108 -25.17 10.40 35.40
CA ILE A 108 -25.98 10.59 36.61
C ILE A 108 -25.10 10.96 37.79
N LYS A 109 -25.44 12.09 38.44
CA LYS A 109 -24.75 12.61 39.61
C LYS A 109 -25.76 12.92 40.70
N LYS A 110 -25.32 12.91 41.98
CA LYS A 110 -26.11 13.47 43.05
C LYS A 110 -26.40 14.93 42.73
N SER A 111 -27.68 15.27 42.69
CA SER A 111 -28.18 16.63 42.38
C SER A 111 -29.09 17.17 43.44
N LYS A 112 -29.18 18.50 43.54
CA LYS A 112 -30.14 19.17 44.40
C LYS A 112 -31.17 19.90 43.56
N ILE A 113 -32.41 19.42 43.59
CA ILE A 113 -33.51 19.93 42.76
C ILE A 113 -34.54 20.65 43.70
N ARG A 114 -34.67 21.95 43.52
CA ARG A 114 -35.55 22.84 44.35
C ARG A 114 -35.42 22.58 45.88
N GLY A 115 -34.17 22.44 46.34
CA GLY A 115 -33.90 22.26 47.77
C GLY A 115 -33.81 20.79 48.23
N VAL A 116 -34.33 19.83 47.49
CA VAL A 116 -34.31 18.39 47.83
C VAL A 116 -33.15 17.70 47.12
N GLU A 117 -32.42 16.85 47.85
CA GLU A 117 -31.34 16.03 47.28
C GLU A 117 -31.91 14.82 46.54
N SER A 118 -31.49 14.61 45.28
CA SER A 118 -31.85 13.46 44.45
C SER A 118 -30.63 12.57 44.27
N PHE A 119 -30.76 11.26 44.51
CA PHE A 119 -29.70 10.27 44.51
C PHE A 119 -29.78 9.30 43.30
N GLY A 120 -30.27 9.78 42.18
CA GLY A 120 -30.40 9.04 40.94
C GLY A 120 -31.52 9.59 40.08
N MET A 121 -31.93 8.87 39.05
CA MET A 121 -32.93 9.23 38.08
C MET A 121 -33.79 8.04 37.71
N ILE A 122 -35.12 8.21 37.76
CA ILE A 122 -36.06 7.24 37.18
C ILE A 122 -36.20 7.59 35.70
N CYS A 123 -36.01 6.61 34.82
CA CYS A 123 -35.81 6.86 33.40
C CYS A 123 -37.01 6.57 32.52
N ALA A 124 -37.17 7.38 31.46
CA ALA A 124 -38.07 7.14 30.35
C ALA A 124 -37.41 6.23 29.28
N GLU A 125 -38.17 5.74 28.31
CA GLU A 125 -37.67 4.85 27.25
C GLU A 125 -36.63 5.52 26.37
N ASP A 126 -36.83 6.77 25.99
CA ASP A 126 -35.92 7.56 25.15
C ASP A 126 -34.61 7.89 25.89
N GLU A 127 -34.67 8.16 27.19
CA GLU A 127 -33.48 8.39 28.03
C GLU A 127 -32.61 7.13 28.15
N LEU A 128 -33.21 5.94 28.08
CA LEU A 128 -32.54 4.66 28.08
C LEU A 128 -32.07 4.24 26.68
N GLY A 129 -32.49 4.96 25.63
CA GLY A 129 -32.17 4.59 24.22
C GLY A 129 -32.83 3.29 23.75
N ILE A 130 -33.96 2.89 24.38
CA ILE A 130 -34.69 1.64 24.05
C ILE A 130 -36.03 1.89 23.38
N GLY A 131 -36.43 3.14 23.26
CA GLY A 131 -37.66 3.57 22.62
C GLY A 131 -37.63 5.06 22.28
N SER A 132 -38.74 5.60 21.76
CA SER A 132 -38.88 7.01 21.40
C SER A 132 -39.87 7.78 22.28
N SER A 133 -40.52 7.12 23.25
CA SER A 133 -41.50 7.76 24.11
C SER A 133 -40.83 8.57 25.21
N HIS A 134 -41.28 9.83 25.33
CA HIS A 134 -40.94 10.76 26.41
C HIS A 134 -42.18 11.19 27.24
N ASP A 135 -43.28 10.44 27.11
CA ASP A 135 -44.56 10.78 27.76
C ASP A 135 -44.55 10.52 29.27
N GLY A 136 -43.46 9.93 29.79
CA GLY A 136 -43.26 9.63 31.21
C GLY A 136 -42.22 8.54 31.45
N ILE A 137 -42.08 8.16 32.73
CA ILE A 137 -41.17 7.07 33.10
C ILE A 137 -41.65 5.73 32.57
N MET A 138 -40.69 4.83 32.30
CA MET A 138 -40.99 3.43 31.94
C MET A 138 -41.46 2.63 33.15
N VAL A 139 -42.73 2.27 33.17
CA VAL A 139 -43.34 1.45 34.24
C VAL A 139 -43.25 -0.04 33.87
N LEU A 140 -42.67 -0.83 34.75
CA LEU A 140 -42.48 -2.27 34.55
C LEU A 140 -43.64 -3.07 35.16
N PRO A 141 -43.86 -4.34 34.72
CA PRO A 141 -44.76 -5.27 35.37
C PRO A 141 -44.44 -5.47 36.85
N ALA A 142 -45.49 -5.69 37.67
CA ALA A 142 -45.37 -5.77 39.14
C ALA A 142 -44.47 -6.95 39.63
N ASP A 143 -44.29 -7.97 38.81
CA ASP A 143 -43.43 -9.13 39.06
C ASP A 143 -41.94 -8.87 38.77
N ALA A 144 -41.59 -7.72 38.25
CA ALA A 144 -40.19 -7.35 38.00
C ALA A 144 -39.37 -7.38 39.30
N LYS A 145 -38.26 -8.13 39.31
CA LYS A 145 -37.46 -8.31 40.52
C LYS A 145 -36.54 -7.12 40.75
N VAL A 146 -36.70 -6.46 41.89
CA VAL A 146 -35.88 -5.33 42.33
C VAL A 146 -34.42 -5.71 42.43
N GLY A 147 -33.52 -4.82 42.00
CA GLY A 147 -32.08 -4.99 41.97
C GLY A 147 -31.56 -5.73 40.71
N THR A 148 -32.46 -6.24 39.84
CA THR A 148 -32.02 -6.83 38.56
C THR A 148 -31.41 -5.75 37.65
N PRO A 149 -30.23 -5.92 37.11
CA PRO A 149 -29.64 -5.00 36.13
C PRO A 149 -30.58 -4.79 34.93
N ALA A 150 -30.74 -3.54 34.46
CA ALA A 150 -31.61 -3.24 33.33
C ALA A 150 -31.27 -4.05 32.07
N ARG A 151 -30.01 -4.28 31.82
CA ARG A 151 -29.51 -5.12 30.73
C ARG A 151 -30.07 -6.54 30.78
N GLU A 152 -30.07 -7.15 31.95
CA GLU A 152 -30.56 -8.51 32.17
C GLU A 152 -32.11 -8.54 32.09
N TYR A 153 -32.77 -7.59 32.71
CA TYR A 153 -34.23 -7.50 32.71
C TYR A 153 -34.77 -7.29 31.29
N LEU A 154 -34.19 -6.38 30.53
CA LEU A 154 -34.57 -6.08 29.15
C LEU A 154 -34.05 -7.09 28.13
N ASN A 155 -33.29 -8.08 28.58
CA ASN A 155 -32.63 -9.07 27.72
C ASN A 155 -31.96 -8.40 26.52
N LEU A 156 -31.16 -7.35 26.79
CA LEU A 156 -30.52 -6.57 25.74
C LEU A 156 -29.49 -7.46 25.05
N PRO A 157 -29.63 -7.73 23.74
CA PRO A 157 -28.72 -8.56 23.02
C PRO A 157 -27.33 -7.91 22.97
N THR A 158 -26.31 -8.72 23.26
CA THR A 158 -24.92 -8.38 22.89
C THR A 158 -24.64 -8.90 21.49
N GLU A 159 -24.13 -8.02 20.65
CA GLU A 159 -23.65 -8.36 19.32
C GLU A 159 -22.12 -8.37 19.34
N ALA A 160 -21.51 -9.43 18.86
CA ALA A 160 -20.09 -9.45 18.59
C ALA A 160 -19.86 -9.16 17.10
N VAL A 161 -19.09 -8.14 16.81
CA VAL A 161 -18.73 -7.75 15.45
C VAL A 161 -17.25 -8.02 15.23
N ILE A 162 -16.96 -8.81 14.23
CA ILE A 162 -15.59 -9.12 13.81
C ILE A 162 -15.22 -8.17 12.69
N GLU A 163 -14.21 -7.34 12.92
CA GLU A 163 -13.64 -6.46 11.91
C GLU A 163 -12.43 -7.15 11.25
N TYR A 164 -12.37 -7.12 9.92
CA TYR A 164 -11.36 -7.86 9.16
C TYR A 164 -11.06 -7.18 7.83
N GLU A 165 -9.86 -7.45 7.31
CA GLU A 165 -9.42 -7.01 5.98
C GLU A 165 -9.44 -8.17 4.97
N ILE A 166 -9.69 -7.83 3.71
CA ILE A 166 -9.61 -8.78 2.59
C ILE A 166 -8.67 -8.25 1.52
N THR A 167 -7.90 -9.14 0.94
CA THR A 167 -7.12 -8.86 -0.27
C THR A 167 -8.03 -8.76 -1.50
N ALA A 168 -7.55 -8.12 -2.56
CA ALA A 168 -8.35 -7.85 -3.75
C ALA A 168 -8.88 -9.12 -4.46
N ASN A 169 -8.18 -10.26 -4.32
CA ASN A 169 -8.56 -11.55 -4.86
C ASN A 169 -9.60 -12.31 -4.00
N ARG A 170 -9.85 -11.85 -2.75
CA ARG A 170 -10.76 -12.52 -1.80
C ARG A 170 -12.12 -11.84 -1.67
N VAL A 171 -12.65 -11.32 -2.80
CA VAL A 171 -14.01 -10.74 -2.84
C VAL A 171 -15.11 -11.73 -2.43
N ASP A 172 -14.85 -13.01 -2.57
CA ASP A 172 -15.71 -14.10 -2.09
C ASP A 172 -15.98 -14.03 -0.58
N ALA A 173 -15.01 -13.52 0.20
CA ALA A 173 -15.14 -13.29 1.64
C ALA A 173 -15.76 -11.92 1.99
N ALA A 174 -16.20 -11.11 1.01
CA ALA A 174 -16.85 -9.82 1.26
C ALA A 174 -18.34 -9.95 1.67
N SER A 175 -18.69 -11.03 2.37
CA SER A 175 -20.05 -11.31 2.84
C SER A 175 -20.05 -12.30 4.00
N HIS A 176 -21.15 -12.32 4.78
CA HIS A 176 -21.32 -13.30 5.87
C HIS A 176 -21.29 -14.74 5.34
N PHE A 177 -21.96 -15.03 4.23
CA PHE A 177 -21.97 -16.37 3.63
C PHE A 177 -20.58 -16.78 3.11
N GLY A 178 -19.83 -15.85 2.52
CA GLY A 178 -18.48 -16.12 2.05
C GLY A 178 -17.53 -16.50 3.18
N VAL A 179 -17.56 -15.72 4.27
CA VAL A 179 -16.79 -16.03 5.50
C VAL A 179 -17.24 -17.35 6.12
N ALA A 180 -18.57 -17.58 6.21
CA ALA A 180 -19.12 -18.84 6.71
C ALA A 180 -18.61 -20.06 5.94
N ARG A 181 -18.53 -19.96 4.61
CA ARG A 181 -18.06 -21.03 3.73
C ARG A 181 -16.59 -21.38 3.97
N ASP A 182 -15.74 -20.39 4.16
CA ASP A 182 -14.33 -20.60 4.43
C ASP A 182 -14.10 -21.24 5.80
N ILE A 183 -14.78 -20.71 6.84
CA ILE A 183 -14.73 -21.30 8.18
C ILE A 183 -15.26 -22.74 8.15
N TYR A 184 -16.34 -23.00 7.43
CA TYR A 184 -16.88 -24.33 7.25
C TYR A 184 -15.83 -25.32 6.70
N ALA A 185 -15.07 -24.94 5.69
CA ALA A 185 -14.02 -25.78 5.13
C ALA A 185 -12.94 -26.15 6.16
N TYR A 186 -12.53 -25.17 6.98
CA TYR A 186 -11.61 -25.40 8.08
C TYR A 186 -12.20 -26.37 9.14
N LEU A 187 -13.45 -26.17 9.54
CA LEU A 187 -14.11 -26.99 10.55
C LEU A 187 -14.29 -28.44 10.10
N VAL A 188 -14.68 -28.64 8.84
CA VAL A 188 -14.81 -29.99 8.23
C VAL A 188 -13.47 -30.71 8.23
N LEU A 189 -12.39 -30.06 7.81
CA LEU A 189 -11.05 -30.65 7.80
C LEU A 189 -10.61 -31.10 9.19
N ASN A 190 -10.94 -30.30 10.22
CA ASN A 190 -10.54 -30.57 11.61
C ASN A 190 -11.54 -31.43 12.37
N GLY A 191 -12.57 -31.98 11.71
CA GLY A 191 -13.56 -32.86 12.31
C GLY A 191 -14.46 -32.21 13.38
N ILE A 192 -14.58 -30.87 13.32
CA ILE A 192 -15.43 -30.10 14.23
C ILE A 192 -16.86 -30.08 13.67
N ARG A 193 -17.83 -30.41 14.57
CA ARG A 193 -19.24 -30.45 14.16
C ARG A 193 -19.71 -29.09 13.68
N CYS A 194 -20.18 -29.05 12.43
CA CYS A 194 -20.69 -27.83 11.80
C CYS A 194 -21.66 -28.15 10.66
N ARG A 195 -22.44 -27.14 10.26
CA ARG A 195 -23.30 -27.20 9.07
C ARG A 195 -23.30 -25.86 8.37
N LEU A 196 -22.99 -25.85 7.08
CA LEU A 196 -23.17 -24.68 6.21
C LEU A 196 -24.61 -24.60 5.73
N VAL A 197 -25.31 -23.53 6.08
CA VAL A 197 -26.71 -23.28 5.74
C VAL A 197 -26.75 -22.35 4.51
N ARG A 198 -27.25 -22.91 3.40
CA ARG A 198 -27.44 -22.11 2.18
C ARG A 198 -28.76 -21.36 2.25
N PRO A 199 -28.87 -20.16 1.63
CA PRO A 199 -30.13 -19.44 1.54
C PRO A 199 -31.21 -20.30 0.88
N ASP A 200 -32.33 -20.47 1.57
CA ASP A 200 -33.45 -21.24 1.00
C ASP A 200 -34.29 -20.31 0.09
N VAL A 201 -34.45 -20.76 -1.14
CA VAL A 201 -35.25 -20.10 -2.18
C VAL A 201 -36.30 -21.04 -2.78
N SER A 202 -36.55 -22.19 -2.13
CA SER A 202 -37.50 -23.25 -2.60
C SER A 202 -38.93 -22.76 -2.66
N ALA A 203 -39.30 -21.79 -1.81
CA ALA A 203 -40.63 -21.18 -1.80
C ALA A 203 -40.88 -20.21 -2.97
N PHE A 204 -39.84 -19.86 -3.72
CA PHE A 204 -39.97 -18.94 -4.86
C PHE A 204 -40.84 -19.56 -5.97
N LYS A 205 -41.85 -18.80 -6.42
CA LYS A 205 -42.72 -19.14 -7.54
C LYS A 205 -42.87 -17.94 -8.46
N GLU A 206 -42.76 -18.19 -9.75
CA GLU A 206 -43.07 -17.18 -10.76
C GLU A 206 -44.55 -16.80 -10.75
N GLY A 207 -44.81 -15.52 -10.99
CA GLY A 207 -46.16 -14.97 -11.04
C GLY A 207 -46.83 -15.09 -12.40
N ARG A 208 -48.06 -14.57 -12.50
CA ARG A 208 -48.79 -14.41 -13.77
C ARG A 208 -48.38 -13.06 -14.42
N GLY A 209 -48.56 -12.99 -15.77
CA GLY A 209 -48.26 -11.76 -16.51
C GLY A 209 -46.86 -11.83 -17.14
N GLU A 210 -46.42 -10.73 -17.72
CA GLU A 210 -45.16 -10.68 -18.44
C GLU A 210 -44.02 -10.00 -17.63
N GLY A 211 -44.39 -9.19 -16.63
CA GLY A 211 -43.42 -8.36 -15.91
C GLY A 211 -42.72 -7.33 -16.83
N ILE A 212 -41.78 -6.57 -16.31
CA ILE A 212 -41.04 -5.56 -17.07
C ILE A 212 -40.00 -6.26 -17.98
N PRO A 213 -40.04 -6.05 -19.31
CA PRO A 213 -39.06 -6.62 -20.23
C PRO A 213 -37.69 -5.98 -20.07
N VAL A 214 -36.66 -6.79 -20.30
CA VAL A 214 -35.26 -6.40 -20.21
C VAL A 214 -34.54 -6.62 -21.53
N GLU A 215 -33.74 -5.67 -21.97
CA GLU A 215 -32.85 -5.79 -23.13
C GLU A 215 -31.40 -5.47 -22.70
N VAL A 216 -30.46 -6.36 -22.98
CA VAL A 216 -29.01 -6.12 -22.77
C VAL A 216 -28.37 -5.93 -24.14
N LYS A 217 -27.87 -4.72 -24.43
CA LYS A 217 -27.23 -4.37 -25.71
C LYS A 217 -25.73 -4.65 -25.72
N ASP A 218 -25.09 -4.67 -24.55
CA ASP A 218 -23.67 -5.00 -24.39
C ASP A 218 -23.51 -6.17 -23.40
N CYS A 219 -23.49 -7.39 -23.97
CA CYS A 219 -23.35 -8.60 -23.17
C CYS A 219 -21.92 -8.85 -22.68
N ASP A 220 -20.91 -8.12 -23.16
CA ASP A 220 -19.55 -8.18 -22.63
C ASP A 220 -19.40 -7.31 -21.38
N GLY A 221 -20.04 -6.14 -21.38
CA GLY A 221 -20.08 -5.25 -20.21
C GLY A 221 -21.03 -5.74 -19.11
N ALA A 222 -22.11 -6.45 -19.48
CA ALA A 222 -23.06 -7.08 -18.56
C ALA A 222 -23.29 -8.54 -18.95
N PRO A 223 -22.34 -9.46 -18.67
CA PRO A 223 -22.42 -10.86 -19.09
C PRO A 223 -23.65 -11.59 -18.58
N ARG A 224 -24.11 -11.27 -17.36
CA ARG A 224 -25.32 -11.83 -16.78
C ARG A 224 -26.17 -10.73 -16.16
N TYR A 225 -27.42 -10.63 -16.58
CA TYR A 225 -28.39 -9.69 -16.03
C TYR A 225 -29.67 -10.44 -15.71
N THR A 226 -30.15 -10.28 -14.47
CA THR A 226 -31.42 -10.86 -14.03
C THR A 226 -32.30 -9.81 -13.39
N GLY A 227 -33.62 -9.90 -13.61
CA GLY A 227 -34.57 -8.97 -13.01
C GLY A 227 -35.93 -9.60 -12.79
N ILE A 228 -36.67 -9.05 -11.83
CA ILE A 228 -38.03 -9.49 -11.51
C ILE A 228 -38.88 -8.31 -11.05
N THR A 229 -40.17 -8.35 -11.38
CA THR A 229 -41.15 -7.33 -10.98
C THR A 229 -41.99 -7.82 -9.81
N VAL A 230 -42.14 -6.98 -8.77
CA VAL A 230 -43.08 -7.21 -7.65
C VAL A 230 -44.05 -6.07 -7.60
N ARG A 231 -45.38 -6.36 -7.65
CA ARG A 231 -46.49 -5.39 -7.66
C ARG A 231 -47.17 -5.36 -6.31
N GLY A 232 -47.68 -4.16 -5.94
CA GLY A 232 -48.52 -3.97 -4.76
C GLY A 232 -47.68 -4.01 -3.46
N VAL A 233 -46.42 -3.59 -3.50
CA VAL A 233 -45.61 -3.45 -2.29
C VAL A 233 -46.03 -2.22 -1.47
N LYS A 234 -45.83 -2.29 -0.17
CA LYS A 234 -45.98 -1.16 0.76
C LYS A 234 -44.62 -0.83 1.35
N VAL A 235 -44.07 0.30 0.98
CA VAL A 235 -42.83 0.81 1.56
C VAL A 235 -43.07 1.33 2.98
N GLY A 236 -42.21 0.96 3.89
CA GLY A 236 -42.29 1.36 5.29
C GLY A 236 -41.01 0.99 6.05
N PRO A 237 -40.95 1.23 7.36
CA PRO A 237 -39.78 0.83 8.14
C PRO A 237 -39.57 -0.69 8.12
N SER A 238 -38.31 -1.09 8.09
CA SER A 238 -37.92 -2.50 8.18
C SER A 238 -38.24 -3.09 9.56
N PRO A 239 -38.50 -4.41 9.68
CA PRO A 239 -38.64 -5.04 10.96
C PRO A 239 -37.38 -4.97 11.79
N GLU A 240 -37.52 -4.99 13.09
CA GLU A 240 -36.44 -4.81 14.07
C GLU A 240 -35.25 -5.75 13.86
N TRP A 241 -35.51 -7.02 13.53
CA TRP A 241 -34.44 -8.00 13.28
C TRP A 241 -33.54 -7.61 12.12
N LEU A 242 -34.10 -7.03 11.05
CA LEU A 242 -33.37 -6.60 9.85
C LEU A 242 -32.57 -5.34 10.16
N GLN A 243 -33.20 -4.37 10.85
CA GLN A 243 -32.53 -3.15 11.30
C GLN A 243 -31.33 -3.49 12.19
N LYS A 244 -31.50 -4.35 13.21
CA LYS A 244 -30.43 -4.76 14.12
C LYS A 244 -29.23 -5.39 13.38
N LYS A 245 -29.48 -6.28 12.41
CA LYS A 245 -28.40 -6.88 11.61
C LYS A 245 -27.61 -5.87 10.80
N LEU A 246 -28.31 -4.93 10.15
CA LEU A 246 -27.65 -3.87 9.38
C LEU A 246 -26.88 -2.91 10.28
N MET A 247 -27.49 -2.44 11.38
CA MET A 247 -26.83 -1.55 12.33
C MET A 247 -25.60 -2.19 12.97
N ALA A 248 -25.62 -3.49 13.24
CA ALA A 248 -24.46 -4.20 13.80
C ALA A 248 -23.19 -4.05 12.96
N ILE A 249 -23.34 -4.01 11.64
CA ILE A 249 -22.21 -3.81 10.70
C ILE A 249 -21.99 -2.35 10.28
N GLY A 250 -22.69 -1.41 10.94
CA GLY A 250 -22.55 0.03 10.71
C GLY A 250 -23.38 0.58 9.55
N GLN A 251 -24.40 -0.18 9.06
CA GLN A 251 -25.32 0.30 8.03
C GLN A 251 -26.55 0.97 8.66
N HIS A 252 -26.99 2.07 8.06
CA HIS A 252 -28.21 2.75 8.52
C HIS A 252 -29.44 2.19 7.81
N PRO A 253 -30.45 1.69 8.54
CA PRO A 253 -31.73 1.28 7.97
C PRO A 253 -32.44 2.45 7.27
N ILE A 254 -33.05 2.18 6.10
CA ILE A 254 -33.72 3.17 5.27
C ILE A 254 -35.22 2.82 5.17
N ASN A 255 -35.53 1.69 4.53
CA ASN A 255 -36.87 1.15 4.40
C ASN A 255 -36.84 -0.34 4.05
N ASN A 256 -37.97 -1.02 4.17
CA ASN A 256 -38.10 -2.47 3.99
C ASN A 256 -37.71 -2.99 2.58
N ILE A 257 -37.58 -2.15 1.56
CA ILE A 257 -37.13 -2.51 0.21
C ILE A 257 -35.61 -2.38 0.09
N VAL A 258 -35.08 -1.21 0.44
CA VAL A 258 -33.65 -0.91 0.32
C VAL A 258 -32.84 -1.77 1.31
N ASP A 259 -33.35 -1.96 2.52
CA ASP A 259 -32.71 -2.75 3.56
C ASP A 259 -32.64 -4.25 3.18
N VAL A 260 -33.64 -4.78 2.47
CA VAL A 260 -33.54 -6.12 1.87
C VAL A 260 -32.40 -6.19 0.87
N SER A 261 -32.21 -5.18 0.02
CA SER A 261 -31.08 -5.15 -0.93
C SER A 261 -29.74 -5.13 -0.20
N ASN A 262 -29.61 -4.33 0.86
CA ASN A 262 -28.41 -4.28 1.70
C ASN A 262 -28.19 -5.61 2.46
N TYR A 263 -29.26 -6.21 2.97
CA TYR A 263 -29.19 -7.52 3.63
C TYR A 263 -28.64 -8.61 2.69
N ILE A 264 -29.06 -8.63 1.44
CA ILE A 264 -28.54 -9.56 0.43
C ILE A 264 -27.08 -9.22 0.08
N LEU A 265 -26.76 -7.96 -0.07
CA LEU A 265 -25.42 -7.49 -0.37
C LEU A 265 -24.39 -7.95 0.69
N PHE A 266 -24.65 -7.67 1.95
CA PHE A 266 -23.73 -8.04 3.04
C PHE A 266 -23.86 -9.51 3.47
N GLY A 267 -25.04 -10.09 3.24
CA GLY A 267 -25.28 -11.50 3.54
C GLY A 267 -24.65 -12.44 2.52
N LEU A 268 -24.82 -12.18 1.24
CA LEU A 268 -24.43 -13.09 0.15
C LEU A 268 -23.32 -12.55 -0.77
N GLY A 269 -22.93 -11.30 -0.65
CA GLY A 269 -21.92 -10.67 -1.48
C GLY A 269 -22.41 -10.23 -2.87
N GLN A 270 -23.73 -10.29 -3.12
CA GLN A 270 -24.34 -9.91 -4.40
C GLN A 270 -25.01 -8.54 -4.26
N PRO A 271 -24.50 -7.50 -4.93
CA PRO A 271 -25.18 -6.23 -4.98
C PRO A 271 -26.49 -6.35 -5.76
N LEU A 272 -27.54 -5.75 -5.22
CA LEU A 272 -28.84 -5.62 -5.85
C LEU A 272 -29.18 -4.15 -6.04
N HIS A 273 -30.00 -3.85 -7.06
CA HIS A 273 -30.63 -2.54 -7.18
C HIS A 273 -32.15 -2.70 -7.32
N THR A 274 -32.89 -1.80 -6.69
CA THR A 274 -34.36 -1.78 -6.73
C THR A 274 -34.81 -0.48 -7.34
N PHE A 275 -35.59 -0.57 -8.43
CA PHE A 275 -36.18 0.57 -9.12
C PHE A 275 -37.66 0.68 -8.76
N ASP A 276 -38.16 1.89 -8.64
CA ASP A 276 -39.62 2.15 -8.69
C ASP A 276 -40.12 1.82 -10.09
N ALA A 277 -40.88 0.74 -10.22
CA ALA A 277 -41.38 0.25 -11.51
C ALA A 277 -42.26 1.27 -12.22
N GLY A 278 -42.98 2.14 -11.46
CA GLY A 278 -43.81 3.22 -12.01
C GLY A 278 -42.99 4.35 -12.64
N LYS A 279 -41.72 4.48 -12.26
CA LYS A 279 -40.78 5.48 -12.80
C LYS A 279 -39.97 4.99 -14.00
N ILE A 280 -40.08 3.71 -14.40
CA ILE A 280 -39.46 3.16 -15.60
C ILE A 280 -40.25 3.59 -16.83
N ARG A 281 -39.84 4.67 -17.47
CA ARG A 281 -40.54 5.29 -18.61
C ARG A 281 -40.53 4.35 -19.83
N GLY A 282 -41.66 4.15 -20.45
CA GLY A 282 -41.82 3.18 -21.50
C GLY A 282 -41.86 1.72 -21.09
N GLY A 283 -41.84 1.43 -19.74
CA GLY A 283 -42.05 0.09 -19.17
C GLY A 283 -41.03 -0.95 -19.60
N LYS A 284 -39.77 -0.55 -19.90
CA LYS A 284 -38.70 -1.43 -20.38
C LYS A 284 -37.37 -1.03 -19.78
N VAL A 285 -36.59 -2.00 -19.32
CA VAL A 285 -35.21 -1.82 -18.84
C VAL A 285 -34.21 -2.15 -19.97
N ILE A 286 -33.27 -1.25 -20.21
CA ILE A 286 -32.25 -1.38 -21.29
C ILE A 286 -30.84 -1.20 -20.65
N VAL A 287 -30.02 -2.24 -20.74
CA VAL A 287 -28.62 -2.21 -20.27
C VAL A 287 -27.71 -1.96 -21.47
N ARG A 288 -26.95 -0.87 -21.46
CA ARG A 288 -26.12 -0.43 -22.59
C ARG A 288 -24.90 0.38 -22.15
N ARG A 289 -24.01 0.67 -23.07
CA ARG A 289 -23.02 1.74 -22.87
C ARG A 289 -23.70 3.10 -22.95
N ALA A 290 -23.22 4.05 -22.15
CA ALA A 290 -23.65 5.44 -22.22
C ALA A 290 -23.26 6.07 -23.57
N ALA A 291 -23.96 7.12 -23.98
CA ALA A 291 -23.46 7.98 -25.03
C ALA A 291 -22.37 8.92 -24.49
N GLU A 292 -21.43 9.33 -25.35
CA GLU A 292 -20.38 10.28 -24.92
C GLU A 292 -21.01 11.59 -24.46
N GLY A 293 -20.74 11.96 -23.19
CA GLY A 293 -21.28 13.17 -22.61
C GLY A 293 -22.73 13.08 -22.12
N GLU A 294 -23.32 11.89 -22.08
CA GLU A 294 -24.64 11.66 -21.50
C GLU A 294 -24.67 12.03 -20.00
N ILE A 295 -25.74 12.66 -19.57
CA ILE A 295 -25.85 13.16 -18.19
C ILE A 295 -26.77 12.27 -17.37
N ILE A 296 -26.38 11.97 -16.14
CA ILE A 296 -27.22 11.35 -15.11
C ILE A 296 -27.12 12.14 -13.80
N ARG A 297 -28.24 12.35 -13.12
CA ARG A 297 -28.27 12.84 -11.76
C ARG A 297 -28.37 11.66 -10.80
N THR A 298 -27.37 11.54 -9.94
CA THR A 298 -27.23 10.41 -9.02
C THR A 298 -27.90 10.67 -7.68
N LEU A 299 -28.08 9.63 -6.83
CA LEU A 299 -28.76 9.68 -5.53
C LEU A 299 -28.17 10.69 -4.54
N ASP A 300 -26.92 11.13 -4.74
CA ASP A 300 -26.28 12.21 -3.99
C ASP A 300 -26.61 13.61 -4.52
N GLY A 301 -27.52 13.73 -5.49
CA GLY A 301 -27.96 14.98 -6.10
C GLY A 301 -26.96 15.59 -7.09
N VAL A 302 -25.87 14.91 -7.40
CA VAL A 302 -24.80 15.40 -8.30
C VAL A 302 -25.09 15.01 -9.75
N GLU A 303 -25.00 15.99 -10.67
CA GLU A 303 -25.01 15.74 -12.10
C GLU A 303 -23.64 15.22 -12.57
N ARG A 304 -23.65 14.05 -13.22
CA ARG A 304 -22.44 13.39 -13.69
C ARG A 304 -22.47 13.22 -15.19
N LYS A 305 -21.36 13.59 -15.82
CA LYS A 305 -21.14 13.41 -17.26
C LYS A 305 -20.48 12.06 -17.53
N LEU A 306 -21.14 11.22 -18.30
CA LEU A 306 -20.70 9.88 -18.62
C LEU A 306 -19.88 9.82 -19.91
N SER A 307 -19.06 8.81 -20.03
CA SER A 307 -18.30 8.47 -21.24
C SER A 307 -18.91 7.27 -21.96
N ALA A 308 -18.58 7.08 -23.22
CA ALA A 308 -19.00 5.90 -24.00
C ALA A 308 -18.46 4.57 -23.43
N ARG A 309 -17.58 4.60 -22.40
CA ARG A 309 -17.05 3.40 -21.73
C ARG A 309 -17.88 3.01 -20.51
N ASP A 310 -18.75 3.88 -20.02
CA ASP A 310 -19.55 3.64 -18.82
C ASP A 310 -20.77 2.80 -19.15
N MET A 311 -21.04 1.78 -18.31
CA MET A 311 -22.26 0.98 -18.41
C MET A 311 -23.38 1.66 -17.65
N VAL A 312 -24.57 1.69 -18.27
CA VAL A 312 -25.76 2.28 -17.68
C VAL A 312 -26.97 1.36 -17.82
N ILE A 313 -27.85 1.45 -16.81
CA ILE A 313 -29.17 0.85 -16.86
C ILE A 313 -30.14 1.98 -17.17
N CYS A 314 -30.88 1.84 -18.25
CA CYS A 314 -31.72 2.87 -18.80
C CYS A 314 -33.17 2.40 -18.88
N ASP A 315 -34.07 3.36 -18.96
CA ASP A 315 -35.39 3.17 -19.57
C ASP A 315 -35.39 3.54 -21.07
N THR A 316 -36.53 3.76 -21.67
CA THR A 316 -36.62 4.14 -23.11
C THR A 316 -36.21 5.61 -23.36
N VAL A 317 -36.04 6.42 -22.30
CA VAL A 317 -35.76 7.85 -22.40
C VAL A 317 -34.29 8.18 -22.05
N GLY A 318 -33.72 7.56 -21.00
CA GLY A 318 -32.36 7.87 -20.56
C GLY A 318 -31.85 6.98 -19.44
N PRO A 319 -30.66 7.28 -18.90
CA PRO A 319 -30.04 6.50 -17.84
C PRO A 319 -30.80 6.65 -16.51
N MET A 320 -31.02 5.53 -15.84
CA MET A 320 -31.61 5.42 -14.50
C MET A 320 -30.56 5.08 -13.43
N CYS A 321 -29.45 4.42 -13.81
CA CYS A 321 -28.41 3.98 -12.90
C CYS A 321 -27.09 3.86 -13.64
N ILE A 322 -25.98 4.22 -12.98
CA ILE A 322 -24.63 3.84 -13.40
C ILE A 322 -24.42 2.39 -12.97
N ALA A 323 -24.46 1.46 -13.91
CA ALA A 323 -24.52 0.03 -13.63
C ALA A 323 -23.40 -0.45 -12.70
N GLY A 324 -23.78 -1.08 -11.60
CA GLY A 324 -22.86 -1.61 -10.57
C GLY A 324 -22.08 -0.56 -9.77
N VAL A 325 -22.35 0.73 -9.97
CA VAL A 325 -21.63 1.82 -9.29
C VAL A 325 -22.58 2.64 -8.42
N PHE A 326 -23.61 3.32 -9.01
CA PHE A 326 -24.46 4.21 -8.21
C PHE A 326 -25.82 4.46 -8.88
N GLY A 327 -26.89 4.46 -8.06
CA GLY A 327 -28.25 4.69 -8.53
C GLY A 327 -28.51 6.15 -8.95
N GLY A 328 -29.48 6.32 -9.85
CA GLY A 328 -30.02 7.64 -10.21
C GLY A 328 -31.13 8.09 -9.29
N GLU A 329 -31.24 9.41 -9.07
CA GLU A 329 -32.22 10.03 -8.19
C GLU A 329 -33.67 9.76 -8.62
N ASP A 330 -33.95 9.90 -9.92
CA ASP A 330 -35.32 9.88 -10.46
C ASP A 330 -35.97 8.49 -10.42
N SER A 331 -35.20 7.41 -10.39
CA SER A 331 -35.69 6.02 -10.45
C SER A 331 -35.74 5.31 -9.11
N GLY A 332 -35.31 5.96 -8.03
CA GLY A 332 -35.24 5.40 -6.68
C GLY A 332 -36.61 5.11 -6.07
N VAL A 333 -36.62 4.14 -5.16
CA VAL A 333 -37.77 3.78 -4.32
C VAL A 333 -38.09 4.90 -3.32
N THR A 334 -39.33 5.25 -3.17
CA THR A 334 -39.85 6.25 -2.23
C THR A 334 -41.00 5.66 -1.41
N GLU A 335 -41.49 6.36 -0.40
CA GLU A 335 -42.63 5.94 0.39
C GLU A 335 -43.94 5.77 -0.41
N ALA A 336 -44.04 6.45 -1.55
CA ALA A 336 -45.17 6.36 -2.48
C ALA A 336 -45.06 5.19 -3.49
N THR A 337 -43.93 4.48 -3.50
CA THR A 337 -43.69 3.36 -4.45
C THR A 337 -44.61 2.18 -4.09
N THR A 338 -45.33 1.68 -5.10
CA THR A 338 -46.26 0.54 -4.99
C THR A 338 -45.77 -0.68 -5.76
N ASP A 339 -44.85 -0.47 -6.68
CA ASP A 339 -44.34 -1.54 -7.56
C ASP A 339 -42.82 -1.40 -7.70
N VAL A 340 -42.11 -2.49 -7.62
CA VAL A 340 -40.64 -2.48 -7.72
C VAL A 340 -40.14 -3.44 -8.79
N PHE A 341 -39.07 -3.06 -9.46
CA PHE A 341 -38.24 -3.94 -10.28
C PHE A 341 -36.91 -4.18 -9.59
N ILE A 342 -36.62 -5.45 -9.30
CA ILE A 342 -35.42 -5.87 -8.58
C ILE A 342 -34.42 -6.37 -9.62
N GLU A 343 -33.20 -5.81 -9.58
CA GLU A 343 -32.06 -6.23 -10.39
C GLU A 343 -31.09 -7.06 -9.57
N SER A 344 -30.54 -8.12 -10.18
CA SER A 344 -29.35 -8.84 -9.74
C SER A 344 -28.50 -9.16 -10.96
N ALA A 345 -27.29 -8.63 -11.05
CA ALA A 345 -26.50 -8.73 -12.26
C ALA A 345 -25.04 -9.13 -11.97
N TYR A 346 -24.32 -9.49 -13.02
CA TYR A 346 -22.87 -9.58 -13.06
C TYR A 346 -22.36 -8.64 -14.17
N PHE A 347 -21.54 -7.68 -13.78
CA PHE A 347 -20.91 -6.71 -14.69
C PHE A 347 -19.42 -7.01 -14.85
N ASP A 348 -18.84 -6.60 -15.99
CA ASP A 348 -17.40 -6.71 -16.23
C ASP A 348 -16.60 -5.90 -15.19
N PRO A 349 -15.75 -6.56 -14.36
CA PRO A 349 -15.01 -5.90 -13.29
C PRO A 349 -14.15 -4.74 -13.76
N ALA A 350 -13.49 -4.88 -14.91
CA ALA A 350 -12.62 -3.85 -15.47
C ALA A 350 -13.41 -2.60 -15.88
N SER A 351 -14.64 -2.78 -16.41
CA SER A 351 -15.54 -1.69 -16.75
C SER A 351 -15.99 -0.92 -15.50
N ILE A 352 -16.45 -1.65 -14.46
CA ILE A 352 -16.90 -1.04 -13.20
C ILE A 352 -15.76 -0.27 -12.54
N ARG A 353 -14.55 -0.85 -12.47
CA ARG A 353 -13.38 -0.18 -11.89
C ARG A 353 -13.02 1.12 -12.61
N ARG A 354 -13.08 1.15 -13.93
CA ARG A 354 -12.82 2.36 -14.71
C ARG A 354 -13.86 3.44 -14.44
N THR A 355 -15.15 3.08 -14.46
CA THR A 355 -16.25 4.00 -14.20
C THR A 355 -16.19 4.54 -12.77
N SER A 356 -16.04 3.68 -11.76
CA SER A 356 -15.91 4.06 -10.36
C SER A 356 -14.77 5.08 -10.15
N LYS A 357 -13.59 4.81 -10.71
CA LYS A 357 -12.44 5.74 -10.63
C LYS A 357 -12.66 7.05 -11.39
N SER A 358 -13.22 7.00 -12.60
CA SER A 358 -13.42 8.20 -13.43
C SER A 358 -14.46 9.14 -12.85
N GLN A 359 -15.48 8.59 -12.18
CA GLN A 359 -16.54 9.35 -11.50
C GLN A 359 -16.21 9.71 -10.05
N GLY A 360 -15.11 9.17 -9.50
CA GLY A 360 -14.73 9.36 -8.09
C GLY A 360 -15.72 8.73 -7.11
N LEU A 361 -16.41 7.65 -7.51
CA LEU A 361 -17.44 6.96 -6.72
C LEU A 361 -16.90 5.62 -6.21
N GLN A 362 -16.88 5.46 -4.89
CA GLN A 362 -16.60 4.19 -4.22
C GLN A 362 -17.81 3.81 -3.36
N THR A 363 -18.50 2.75 -3.75
CA THR A 363 -19.66 2.22 -3.04
C THR A 363 -19.44 0.76 -2.69
N ASP A 364 -20.21 0.21 -1.75
CA ASP A 364 -20.20 -1.20 -1.41
C ASP A 364 -20.49 -2.11 -2.61
N ALA A 365 -21.30 -1.65 -3.56
CA ALA A 365 -21.58 -2.34 -4.81
C ALA A 365 -20.36 -2.31 -5.75
N SER A 366 -19.80 -1.12 -6.02
CA SER A 366 -18.63 -0.99 -6.90
C SER A 366 -17.42 -1.72 -6.35
N PHE A 367 -17.22 -1.71 -5.02
CA PHE A 367 -16.15 -2.46 -4.34
C PHE A 367 -16.18 -3.96 -4.69
N ARG A 368 -17.39 -4.55 -4.71
CA ARG A 368 -17.56 -5.98 -5.03
C ARG A 368 -17.48 -6.25 -6.53
N TYR A 369 -18.18 -5.48 -7.33
CA TYR A 369 -18.19 -5.67 -8.79
C TYR A 369 -16.81 -5.45 -9.42
N GLU A 370 -16.04 -4.44 -9.01
CA GLU A 370 -14.71 -4.16 -9.57
C GLU A 370 -13.67 -5.25 -9.27
N ARG A 371 -13.93 -6.10 -8.28
CA ARG A 371 -13.10 -7.25 -7.92
C ARG A 371 -13.63 -8.57 -8.49
N GLY A 372 -14.87 -8.58 -8.98
CA GLY A 372 -15.55 -9.76 -9.54
C GLY A 372 -16.48 -10.42 -8.53
N CYS A 373 -17.78 -10.22 -8.69
CA CYS A 373 -18.81 -10.96 -7.95
C CYS A 373 -18.92 -12.40 -8.43
N ASP A 374 -19.63 -13.24 -7.68
CA ASP A 374 -19.96 -14.59 -8.11
C ASP A 374 -21.09 -14.56 -9.16
N PRO A 375 -20.81 -14.87 -10.44
CA PRO A 375 -21.88 -14.94 -11.45
C PRO A 375 -22.88 -16.07 -11.18
N GLY A 376 -22.54 -17.06 -10.35
CA GLY A 376 -23.40 -18.18 -9.99
C GLY A 376 -24.48 -17.82 -8.96
N ILE A 377 -24.30 -16.79 -8.15
CA ILE A 377 -25.23 -16.47 -7.05
C ILE A 377 -26.38 -15.55 -7.47
N THR A 378 -26.30 -14.90 -8.63
CA THR A 378 -27.25 -13.86 -9.06
C THR A 378 -28.71 -14.26 -8.94
N LEU A 379 -29.07 -15.47 -9.43
CA LEU A 379 -30.46 -15.97 -9.34
C LEU A 379 -30.88 -16.30 -7.92
N CYS A 380 -29.99 -16.86 -7.09
CA CYS A 380 -30.30 -17.15 -5.70
C CYS A 380 -30.55 -15.84 -4.93
N ALA A 381 -29.71 -14.83 -5.13
CA ALA A 381 -29.85 -13.51 -4.52
C ALA A 381 -31.16 -12.82 -4.94
N LEU A 382 -31.48 -12.83 -6.23
CA LEU A 382 -32.72 -12.29 -6.76
C LEU A 382 -33.96 -12.95 -6.14
N LYS A 383 -34.00 -14.28 -6.14
CA LYS A 383 -35.13 -15.05 -5.56
C LYS A 383 -35.27 -14.77 -4.07
N ARG A 384 -34.15 -14.75 -3.33
CA ARG A 384 -34.20 -14.46 -1.89
C ARG A 384 -34.68 -13.04 -1.60
N ALA A 385 -34.24 -12.04 -2.37
CA ALA A 385 -34.72 -10.67 -2.24
C ALA A 385 -36.22 -10.57 -2.55
N ALA A 386 -36.69 -11.20 -3.61
CA ALA A 386 -38.12 -11.20 -3.96
C ALA A 386 -38.98 -11.82 -2.87
N LEU A 387 -38.57 -12.95 -2.28
CA LEU A 387 -39.26 -13.58 -1.15
C LEU A 387 -39.29 -12.69 0.07
N LEU A 388 -38.16 -12.07 0.43
CA LEU A 388 -38.10 -11.16 1.58
C LEU A 388 -38.95 -9.90 1.36
N ILE A 389 -38.98 -9.34 0.17
CA ILE A 389 -39.84 -8.20 -0.16
C ILE A 389 -41.30 -8.59 -0.04
N GLN A 390 -41.73 -9.77 -0.53
CA GLN A 390 -43.07 -10.27 -0.36
C GLN A 390 -43.43 -10.44 1.14
N GLU A 391 -42.52 -10.94 1.94
CA GLU A 391 -42.71 -11.15 3.37
C GLU A 391 -42.83 -9.80 4.13
N LEU A 392 -41.96 -8.82 3.84
CA LEU A 392 -41.81 -7.60 4.64
C LEU A 392 -42.56 -6.40 4.09
N ALA A 393 -42.81 -6.34 2.80
CA ALA A 393 -43.52 -5.24 2.14
C ALA A 393 -44.82 -5.67 1.47
N GLY A 394 -45.12 -6.98 1.47
CA GLY A 394 -46.25 -7.54 0.75
C GLY A 394 -46.00 -7.59 -0.76
N GLY A 395 -47.08 -7.55 -1.51
CA GLY A 395 -46.98 -7.60 -2.97
C GLY A 395 -46.96 -8.98 -3.57
N THR A 396 -47.02 -9.03 -4.88
CA THR A 396 -47.04 -10.28 -5.67
C THR A 396 -46.03 -10.18 -6.82
N ILE A 397 -45.38 -11.31 -7.07
CA ILE A 397 -44.44 -11.42 -8.19
C ILE A 397 -45.25 -11.41 -9.49
N GLU A 398 -44.87 -10.54 -10.43
CA GLU A 398 -45.46 -10.46 -11.75
C GLU A 398 -44.52 -11.08 -12.78
N GLY A 399 -45.05 -12.08 -13.53
CA GLY A 399 -44.27 -12.76 -14.57
C GLY A 399 -43.21 -13.71 -14.08
N GLY A 400 -42.34 -14.10 -14.97
CA GLY A 400 -41.14 -14.89 -14.67
C GLY A 400 -39.87 -14.03 -14.56
N ILE A 401 -38.80 -14.62 -14.03
CA ILE A 401 -37.49 -13.98 -13.99
C ILE A 401 -37.03 -13.67 -15.42
N LYS A 402 -36.65 -12.42 -15.66
CA LYS A 402 -35.98 -11.99 -16.89
C LYS A 402 -34.50 -12.25 -16.75
N GLU A 403 -33.98 -13.27 -17.42
CA GLU A 403 -32.55 -13.58 -17.38
C GLU A 403 -31.95 -13.47 -18.78
N ILE A 404 -30.91 -12.68 -18.94
CA ILE A 404 -30.08 -12.57 -20.13
C ILE A 404 -28.67 -13.05 -19.74
N TYR A 405 -28.23 -14.20 -20.28
CA TYR A 405 -26.92 -14.79 -20.03
C TYR A 405 -26.43 -15.46 -21.33
N GLN A 406 -26.09 -14.62 -22.33
CA GLN A 406 -25.67 -15.10 -23.65
C GLN A 406 -24.26 -15.70 -23.59
N ASN A 407 -23.32 -14.99 -23.01
CA ASN A 407 -21.93 -15.41 -22.85
C ASN A 407 -21.75 -16.06 -21.48
N LYS A 408 -22.11 -17.33 -21.38
CA LYS A 408 -22.02 -18.05 -20.09
C LYS A 408 -20.57 -18.15 -19.61
N ILE A 409 -20.34 -17.74 -18.38
CA ILE A 409 -19.04 -17.87 -17.70
C ILE A 409 -18.93 -19.30 -17.24
N GLU A 410 -18.05 -20.06 -17.89
CA GLU A 410 -17.79 -21.45 -17.54
C GLU A 410 -16.84 -21.57 -16.36
N ARG A 411 -17.06 -22.60 -15.53
CA ARG A 411 -16.13 -22.93 -14.45
C ARG A 411 -14.80 -23.38 -15.04
N LYS A 412 -13.71 -22.93 -14.42
CA LYS A 412 -12.35 -23.28 -14.86
C LYS A 412 -12.02 -24.72 -14.48
N ARG A 413 -11.66 -25.54 -15.49
CA ARG A 413 -11.16 -26.90 -15.29
C ARG A 413 -9.66 -26.86 -15.05
N ILE A 414 -9.23 -27.47 -13.95
CA ILE A 414 -7.84 -27.49 -13.51
C ILE A 414 -7.43 -28.94 -13.27
N SER A 415 -6.37 -29.37 -13.94
CA SER A 415 -5.78 -30.69 -13.77
C SER A 415 -4.77 -30.68 -12.62
N LEU A 416 -4.97 -31.53 -11.65
CA LEU A 416 -4.13 -31.67 -10.46
C LEU A 416 -3.35 -32.98 -10.51
N ASP A 417 -2.06 -32.93 -10.18
CA ASP A 417 -1.19 -34.09 -9.94
C ASP A 417 -0.79 -34.08 -8.47
N TYR A 418 -1.18 -35.10 -7.72
CA TYR A 418 -0.95 -35.15 -6.27
C TYR A 418 0.55 -35.17 -5.93
N SER A 419 1.37 -35.80 -6.75
CA SER A 419 2.83 -35.83 -6.53
C SER A 419 3.47 -34.46 -6.71
N ARG A 420 2.96 -33.66 -7.67
CA ARG A 420 3.39 -32.27 -7.87
C ARG A 420 2.92 -31.36 -6.76
N ILE A 421 1.71 -31.58 -6.23
CA ILE A 421 1.22 -30.84 -5.06
C ILE A 421 2.15 -31.08 -3.87
N ASP A 422 2.43 -32.36 -3.54
CA ASP A 422 3.33 -32.71 -2.45
C ASP A 422 4.74 -32.14 -2.63
N ALA A 423 5.27 -32.16 -3.87
CA ALA A 423 6.59 -31.58 -4.19
C ALA A 423 6.61 -30.06 -4.07
N PHE A 424 5.53 -29.38 -4.45
CA PHE A 424 5.39 -27.92 -4.35
C PHE A 424 5.26 -27.47 -2.89
N VAL A 425 4.48 -28.20 -2.10
CA VAL A 425 4.29 -27.93 -0.66
C VAL A 425 5.52 -28.29 0.16
N GLY A 426 6.32 -29.25 -0.31
CA GLY A 426 7.49 -29.76 0.41
C GLY A 426 7.23 -30.87 1.42
N GLN A 427 5.95 -31.24 1.60
CA GLN A 427 5.54 -32.40 2.42
C GLN A 427 4.28 -33.06 1.86
N LYS A 428 4.03 -34.29 2.24
CA LYS A 428 2.85 -35.03 1.84
C LYS A 428 1.64 -34.63 2.67
N ILE A 429 0.62 -34.00 2.04
CA ILE A 429 -0.65 -33.63 2.68
C ILE A 429 -1.57 -34.86 2.78
N GLY A 430 -1.61 -35.70 1.73
CA GLY A 430 -2.50 -36.85 1.60
C GLY A 430 -3.77 -36.54 0.80
N THR A 431 -4.09 -37.42 -0.12
CA THR A 431 -5.19 -37.29 -1.10
C THR A 431 -6.54 -37.06 -0.44
N GLU A 432 -6.85 -37.81 0.64
CA GLU A 432 -8.12 -37.66 1.36
C GLU A 432 -8.31 -36.22 1.95
N LYS A 433 -7.26 -35.65 2.54
CA LYS A 433 -7.34 -34.30 3.08
C LYS A 433 -7.51 -33.26 1.95
N ILE A 434 -6.76 -33.42 0.85
CA ILE A 434 -6.90 -32.56 -0.32
C ILE A 434 -8.34 -32.61 -0.84
N LYS A 435 -8.90 -33.80 -0.97
CA LYS A 435 -10.29 -33.99 -1.42
C LYS A 435 -11.28 -33.36 -0.45
N THR A 436 -11.15 -33.62 0.85
CA THR A 436 -12.01 -33.04 1.89
C THR A 436 -12.01 -31.50 1.82
N ILE A 437 -10.83 -30.87 1.69
CA ILE A 437 -10.71 -29.43 1.58
C ILE A 437 -11.42 -28.90 0.33
N LEU A 438 -11.14 -29.49 -0.84
CA LEU A 438 -11.68 -29.02 -2.10
C LEU A 438 -13.21 -29.23 -2.18
N GLU A 439 -13.74 -30.33 -1.69
CA GLU A 439 -15.18 -30.58 -1.59
C GLU A 439 -15.86 -29.56 -0.64
N ALA A 440 -15.26 -29.28 0.52
CA ALA A 440 -15.78 -28.30 1.46
C ALA A 440 -15.77 -26.87 0.88
N LEU A 441 -14.78 -26.54 0.05
CA LEU A 441 -14.71 -25.32 -0.75
C LEU A 441 -15.57 -25.37 -2.02
N GLN A 442 -16.39 -26.41 -2.24
CA GLN A 442 -17.35 -26.57 -3.32
C GLN A 442 -16.73 -26.73 -4.73
N TYR A 443 -15.51 -27.25 -4.82
CA TYR A 443 -14.96 -27.72 -6.09
C TYR A 443 -15.74 -28.94 -6.57
N ASN A 444 -15.93 -29.02 -7.87
CA ASN A 444 -16.54 -30.19 -8.53
C ASN A 444 -15.45 -31.09 -9.09
N PHE A 445 -15.40 -32.34 -8.66
CA PHE A 445 -14.48 -33.35 -9.22
C PHE A 445 -15.08 -33.92 -10.50
N VAL A 446 -14.46 -33.64 -11.64
CA VAL A 446 -14.89 -34.11 -12.96
C VAL A 446 -14.30 -35.47 -13.29
N GLU A 447 -13.02 -35.64 -12.97
CA GLU A 447 -12.28 -36.88 -13.16
C GLU A 447 -11.39 -37.14 -11.95
N GLU A 448 -11.30 -38.39 -11.51
CA GLU A 448 -10.46 -38.79 -10.39
C GLU A 448 -9.62 -40.03 -10.76
N SER A 449 -8.35 -40.04 -10.31
CA SER A 449 -7.44 -41.17 -10.40
C SER A 449 -6.56 -41.27 -9.16
N ALA A 450 -5.82 -42.33 -9.05
CA ALA A 450 -4.86 -42.51 -7.93
C ALA A 450 -3.72 -41.50 -7.95
N SER A 451 -3.41 -40.89 -9.11
CA SER A 451 -2.29 -39.97 -9.29
C SER A 451 -2.71 -38.50 -9.34
N GLY A 452 -4.01 -38.21 -9.53
CA GLY A 452 -4.48 -36.83 -9.68
C GLY A 452 -5.97 -36.73 -9.94
N ALA A 453 -6.45 -35.51 -10.15
CA ALA A 453 -7.84 -35.21 -10.45
C ALA A 453 -7.98 -34.05 -11.44
N VAL A 454 -9.10 -33.97 -12.14
CA VAL A 454 -9.55 -32.77 -12.84
C VAL A 454 -10.69 -32.17 -12.03
N VAL A 455 -10.48 -30.94 -11.56
CA VAL A 455 -11.47 -30.23 -10.75
C VAL A 455 -11.98 -29.00 -11.46
N GLU A 456 -13.23 -28.63 -11.21
CA GLU A 456 -13.82 -27.36 -11.62
C GLU A 456 -13.86 -26.42 -10.42
N ALA A 457 -13.18 -25.28 -10.50
CA ALA A 457 -13.24 -24.25 -9.48
C ALA A 457 -14.65 -23.64 -9.38
N PRO A 458 -15.17 -23.38 -8.18
CA PRO A 458 -16.46 -22.69 -8.03
C PRO A 458 -16.42 -21.27 -8.58
N SER A 459 -17.57 -20.78 -9.05
CA SER A 459 -17.68 -19.49 -9.76
C SER A 459 -17.35 -18.27 -8.89
N TYR A 460 -17.39 -18.39 -7.58
CA TYR A 460 -17.02 -17.32 -6.67
C TYR A 460 -15.50 -17.12 -6.52
N MET A 461 -14.70 -18.10 -6.94
CA MET A 461 -13.24 -18.00 -6.92
C MET A 461 -12.75 -17.36 -8.22
N VAL A 462 -12.72 -16.03 -8.23
CA VAL A 462 -12.45 -15.24 -9.44
C VAL A 462 -11.00 -15.34 -9.94
N ASP A 463 -10.08 -15.74 -9.08
CA ASP A 463 -8.63 -15.70 -9.32
C ASP A 463 -7.98 -17.10 -9.37
N VAL A 464 -8.78 -18.16 -9.33
CA VAL A 464 -8.33 -19.55 -9.37
C VAL A 464 -8.46 -20.13 -10.77
N TYR A 465 -7.33 -20.35 -11.45
CA TYR A 465 -7.30 -20.89 -12.83
C TYR A 465 -6.08 -21.79 -13.12
N ARG A 466 -5.12 -21.90 -12.21
CA ARG A 466 -3.91 -22.74 -12.32
C ARG A 466 -3.83 -23.76 -11.19
N PRO A 467 -3.06 -24.85 -11.35
CA PRO A 467 -2.79 -25.78 -10.26
C PRO A 467 -2.20 -25.13 -9.01
N ALA A 468 -1.33 -24.13 -9.18
CA ALA A 468 -0.73 -23.41 -8.05
C ALA A 468 -1.78 -22.66 -7.22
N ASP A 469 -2.80 -22.07 -7.87
CA ASP A 469 -3.87 -21.36 -7.19
C ASP A 469 -4.73 -22.34 -6.34
N VAL A 470 -4.96 -23.56 -6.86
CA VAL A 470 -5.63 -24.61 -6.08
C VAL A 470 -4.78 -25.08 -4.89
N VAL A 471 -3.45 -25.14 -5.07
CA VAL A 471 -2.54 -25.47 -3.94
C VAL A 471 -2.58 -24.39 -2.86
N GLU A 472 -2.69 -23.11 -3.23
CA GLU A 472 -2.90 -22.01 -2.28
C GLU A 472 -4.19 -22.22 -1.47
N GLU A 473 -5.31 -22.55 -2.13
CA GLU A 473 -6.58 -22.84 -1.46
C GLU A 473 -6.49 -24.05 -0.51
N ILE A 474 -5.76 -25.10 -0.91
CA ILE A 474 -5.50 -26.25 -0.06
C ILE A 474 -4.68 -25.84 1.16
N LEU A 475 -3.60 -25.06 0.97
CA LEU A 475 -2.68 -24.68 2.03
C LEU A 475 -3.31 -23.75 3.06
N ARG A 476 -4.11 -22.78 2.62
CA ARG A 476 -4.75 -21.84 3.56
C ARG A 476 -5.75 -22.55 4.48
N ILE A 477 -6.47 -23.56 3.99
CA ILE A 477 -7.38 -24.36 4.83
C ILE A 477 -6.63 -25.41 5.66
N TYR A 478 -5.58 -26.04 5.07
CA TYR A 478 -4.73 -26.96 5.78
C TYR A 478 -3.96 -26.30 6.93
N GLY A 479 -3.62 -25.02 6.76
CA GLY A 479 -2.81 -24.19 7.66
C GLY A 479 -1.31 -24.28 7.34
N TYR A 480 -0.73 -23.11 7.06
CA TYR A 480 0.71 -22.97 6.74
C TYR A 480 1.59 -23.43 7.91
N ASP A 481 1.14 -23.23 9.15
CA ASP A 481 1.87 -23.65 10.36
C ASP A 481 1.99 -25.19 10.51
N ASN A 482 1.17 -25.93 9.78
CA ASN A 482 1.23 -27.40 9.74
C ASN A 482 2.30 -27.92 8.76
N ILE A 483 3.00 -27.02 8.04
CA ILE A 483 4.09 -27.38 7.14
C ILE A 483 5.41 -27.34 7.90
N ALA A 484 6.05 -28.50 8.03
CA ALA A 484 7.32 -28.61 8.73
C ALA A 484 8.43 -27.91 7.94
N LEU A 485 9.12 -26.98 8.58
CA LEU A 485 10.31 -26.35 7.98
C LEU A 485 11.48 -27.35 7.98
N PRO A 486 12.11 -27.64 6.82
CA PRO A 486 13.25 -28.52 6.76
C PRO A 486 14.46 -27.90 7.46
N HIS A 487 15.11 -28.67 8.33
CA HIS A 487 16.35 -28.22 8.98
C HIS A 487 17.54 -28.12 8.03
N HIS A 488 17.46 -28.70 6.84
CA HIS A 488 18.55 -28.77 5.87
C HIS A 488 18.02 -28.47 4.47
N MET A 489 18.71 -27.58 3.77
CA MET A 489 18.47 -27.29 2.36
C MET A 489 19.58 -27.92 1.53
N LYS A 490 19.23 -28.69 0.49
CA LYS A 490 20.17 -29.16 -0.51
C LYS A 490 20.21 -28.19 -1.66
N MET A 491 21.39 -27.60 -1.90
CA MET A 491 21.61 -26.73 -3.05
C MET A 491 22.93 -27.08 -3.74
N SER A 492 22.92 -27.01 -5.06
CA SER A 492 24.17 -27.07 -5.84
C SER A 492 24.84 -25.72 -5.79
N VAL A 493 26.03 -25.66 -5.23
CA VAL A 493 26.84 -24.44 -5.23
C VAL A 493 27.66 -24.40 -6.50
N CYS A 494 27.35 -23.50 -7.41
CA CYS A 494 28.15 -23.20 -8.58
C CYS A 494 29.12 -22.07 -8.23
N ALA A 495 30.38 -22.37 -8.00
CA ALA A 495 31.43 -21.39 -7.85
C ALA A 495 31.69 -20.70 -9.19
N SER A 496 31.29 -19.44 -9.33
CA SER A 496 31.71 -18.65 -10.49
C SER A 496 33.08 -18.05 -10.23
N PRO A 497 34.05 -18.25 -11.12
CA PRO A 497 35.40 -17.66 -11.00
C PRO A 497 35.44 -16.15 -11.27
N THR A 498 34.34 -15.59 -11.79
CA THR A 498 34.22 -14.14 -12.02
C THR A 498 33.76 -13.43 -10.76
N PRO A 499 34.27 -12.23 -10.43
CA PRO A 499 33.79 -11.47 -9.30
C PRO A 499 32.31 -11.20 -9.47
N GLN A 500 31.53 -11.40 -8.40
CA GLN A 500 30.11 -11.08 -8.36
C GLN A 500 29.92 -9.58 -8.11
N PRO A 501 28.97 -8.90 -8.78
CA PRO A 501 28.77 -7.47 -8.63
C PRO A 501 28.55 -7.05 -7.16
N GLU A 502 27.74 -7.81 -6.41
CA GLU A 502 27.42 -7.54 -5.01
C GLU A 502 28.66 -7.70 -4.10
N ALA A 503 29.50 -8.71 -4.36
CA ALA A 503 30.74 -8.90 -3.60
C ALA A 503 31.71 -7.74 -3.82
N VAL A 504 31.83 -7.24 -5.05
CA VAL A 504 32.64 -6.06 -5.38
C VAL A 504 32.06 -4.81 -4.72
N ARG A 505 30.73 -4.62 -4.80
CA ARG A 505 30.04 -3.51 -4.13
C ARG A 505 30.32 -3.51 -2.64
N ASN A 506 30.18 -4.65 -1.97
CA ASN A 506 30.45 -4.78 -0.54
C ASN A 506 31.92 -4.48 -0.19
N GLN A 507 32.89 -4.92 -1.03
CA GLN A 507 34.32 -4.61 -0.83
C GLN A 507 34.57 -3.10 -0.95
N ILE A 508 33.93 -2.42 -1.92
CA ILE A 508 34.05 -0.97 -2.09
C ILE A 508 33.37 -0.24 -0.93
N SER A 509 32.17 -0.65 -0.52
CA SER A 509 31.46 -0.06 0.61
C SER A 509 32.26 -0.17 1.92
N ASN A 510 32.82 -1.34 2.21
CA ASN A 510 33.68 -1.54 3.38
C ASN A 510 34.94 -0.67 3.35
N PHE A 511 35.57 -0.54 2.18
CA PHE A 511 36.73 0.34 1.99
C PHE A 511 36.34 1.81 2.26
N LEU A 512 35.22 2.27 1.75
CA LEU A 512 34.76 3.65 1.95
C LEU A 512 34.33 3.91 3.39
N ALA A 513 33.62 2.99 4.01
CA ALA A 513 33.22 3.08 5.41
C ALA A 513 34.45 3.15 6.33
N ALA A 514 35.47 2.33 6.08
CA ALA A 514 36.74 2.38 6.80
C ALA A 514 37.50 3.72 6.59
N ASN A 515 37.23 4.45 5.50
CA ASN A 515 37.76 5.79 5.25
C ASN A 515 36.82 6.93 5.73
N GLY A 516 35.80 6.60 6.52
CA GLY A 516 34.89 7.53 7.16
C GLY A 516 33.80 8.09 6.25
N PHE A 517 33.44 7.38 5.17
CA PHE A 517 32.24 7.66 4.38
C PHE A 517 31.05 6.92 4.95
N THR A 518 29.88 7.54 4.90
CA THR A 518 28.58 6.96 5.27
C THR A 518 27.81 6.60 4.02
N GLU A 519 27.29 5.37 3.97
CA GLU A 519 26.36 4.99 2.90
C GLU A 519 25.03 5.72 3.05
N ILE A 520 24.51 6.24 1.93
CA ILE A 520 23.20 6.86 1.87
C ILE A 520 22.37 6.17 0.78
N MET A 521 21.06 6.29 0.90
CA MET A 521 20.10 5.78 -0.07
C MET A 521 18.99 6.80 -0.25
N ASN A 522 18.98 7.44 -1.41
CA ASN A 522 17.98 8.44 -1.75
C ASN A 522 16.88 7.84 -2.65
N ASN A 523 15.72 8.51 -2.66
CA ASN A 523 14.63 8.13 -3.53
C ASN A 523 15.04 8.28 -5.00
N SER A 524 14.61 7.34 -5.86
CA SER A 524 14.77 7.45 -7.31
C SER A 524 13.86 8.51 -7.94
N LEU A 525 12.79 8.91 -7.24
CA LEU A 525 11.93 10.02 -7.63
C LEU A 525 12.48 11.33 -7.06
N THR A 526 12.46 12.39 -7.89
CA THR A 526 13.02 13.69 -7.54
C THR A 526 12.24 14.84 -8.20
N LYS A 527 12.66 16.08 -7.95
CA LYS A 527 12.09 17.28 -8.56
C LYS A 527 12.62 17.49 -9.98
N GLY A 528 11.74 17.60 -10.95
CA GLY A 528 12.11 17.97 -12.31
C GLY A 528 12.80 19.33 -12.41
N ALA A 529 12.46 20.27 -11.54
CA ALA A 529 13.07 21.59 -11.46
C ALA A 529 14.59 21.60 -11.20
N TYR A 530 15.14 20.52 -10.65
CA TYR A 530 16.60 20.41 -10.45
C TYR A 530 17.37 20.36 -11.77
N TYR A 531 16.74 19.88 -12.84
CA TYR A 531 17.35 19.71 -14.18
C TYR A 531 17.13 20.91 -15.11
N GLU A 532 16.34 21.90 -14.67
CA GLU A 532 16.11 23.11 -15.46
C GLU A 532 17.39 23.91 -15.66
N GLY A 533 17.73 24.19 -16.92
CA GLY A 533 18.93 24.93 -17.32
C GLY A 533 20.23 24.11 -17.28
N LEU A 534 20.17 22.79 -17.08
CA LEU A 534 21.35 21.94 -17.16
C LEU A 534 21.45 21.27 -18.54
N SER A 535 22.56 21.50 -19.23
CA SER A 535 22.85 20.86 -20.52
C SER A 535 23.30 19.39 -20.37
N SER A 536 23.94 19.07 -19.25
CA SER A 536 24.39 17.69 -18.93
C SER A 536 23.25 16.76 -18.61
N PHE A 537 22.15 17.31 -18.06
CA PHE A 537 20.93 16.57 -17.69
C PHE A 537 19.70 17.33 -18.24
N PRO A 538 19.41 17.24 -19.55
CA PRO A 538 18.33 17.98 -20.16
C PRO A 538 16.98 17.63 -19.54
N ALA A 539 16.16 18.63 -19.23
CA ALA A 539 14.84 18.41 -18.62
C ALA A 539 13.93 17.55 -19.50
N GLU A 540 14.10 17.61 -20.82
CA GLU A 540 13.37 16.83 -21.82
C GLU A 540 13.71 15.33 -21.75
N ALA A 541 14.90 14.98 -21.27
CA ALA A 541 15.35 13.60 -21.06
C ALA A 541 14.84 13.02 -19.74
N SER A 542 14.12 13.77 -18.92
CA SER A 542 13.55 13.28 -17.67
C SER A 542 12.39 12.32 -17.92
N VAL A 543 12.39 11.18 -17.21
CA VAL A 543 11.27 10.25 -17.15
C VAL A 543 10.22 10.82 -16.19
N LYS A 544 9.09 11.26 -16.74
CA LYS A 544 8.01 11.89 -15.97
C LYS A 544 7.07 10.84 -15.38
N ILE A 545 6.62 11.06 -14.14
CA ILE A 545 5.63 10.22 -13.47
C ILE A 545 4.23 10.70 -13.87
N VAL A 546 3.36 9.77 -14.26
CA VAL A 546 2.00 10.07 -14.74
C VAL A 546 1.14 10.66 -13.61
N ASN A 547 1.20 10.05 -12.41
CA ASN A 547 0.43 10.49 -11.24
C ASN A 547 1.38 10.69 -10.05
N PRO A 548 2.16 11.79 -10.03
CA PRO A 548 3.10 12.02 -8.94
C PRO A 548 2.36 12.33 -7.63
N LEU A 549 2.86 11.81 -6.50
CA LEU A 549 2.33 12.12 -5.17
C LEU A 549 2.49 13.60 -4.80
N SER A 550 3.52 14.24 -5.32
CA SER A 550 3.76 15.67 -5.14
C SER A 550 4.61 16.22 -6.29
N SER A 551 4.67 17.55 -6.42
CA SER A 551 5.58 18.23 -7.37
C SER A 551 7.06 17.93 -7.09
N ASP A 552 7.38 17.48 -5.88
CA ASP A 552 8.73 17.18 -5.43
C ASP A 552 9.21 15.78 -5.86
N LEU A 553 8.30 14.93 -6.34
CA LEU A 553 8.55 13.54 -6.76
C LEU A 553 7.94 13.27 -8.15
N ASN A 554 8.12 14.22 -9.08
CA ASN A 554 7.43 14.21 -10.38
C ASN A 554 8.24 13.63 -11.54
N VAL A 555 9.55 13.37 -11.34
CA VAL A 555 10.42 12.72 -12.33
C VAL A 555 11.34 11.70 -11.69
N MET A 556 11.87 10.77 -12.49
CA MET A 556 12.97 9.91 -12.07
C MET A 556 14.31 10.64 -12.24
N ARG A 557 15.24 10.38 -11.32
CA ARG A 557 16.55 11.05 -11.26
C ARG A 557 17.44 10.71 -12.46
N GLN A 558 18.07 11.71 -13.08
CA GLN A 558 19.05 11.54 -14.15
C GLN A 558 20.50 11.42 -13.62
N SER A 559 20.74 11.76 -12.35
CA SER A 559 22.02 11.70 -11.64
C SER A 559 21.78 11.50 -10.15
N LEU A 560 22.75 10.95 -9.43
CA LEU A 560 22.71 10.82 -7.96
C LEU A 560 23.12 12.14 -7.27
N ILE A 561 23.68 13.10 -8.00
CA ILE A 561 24.17 14.36 -7.44
C ILE A 561 23.08 15.16 -6.72
N PRO A 562 21.90 15.41 -7.31
CA PRO A 562 20.86 16.19 -6.62
C PRO A 562 20.42 15.60 -5.28
N GLY A 563 20.20 14.27 -5.21
CA GLY A 563 19.87 13.58 -3.95
C GLY A 563 20.96 13.73 -2.90
N GLY A 564 22.24 13.59 -3.31
CA GLY A 564 23.37 13.83 -2.42
C GLY A 564 23.45 15.28 -1.91
N LEU A 565 23.12 16.27 -2.76
CA LEU A 565 23.04 17.68 -2.35
C LEU A 565 21.90 17.92 -1.35
N GLU A 566 20.75 17.26 -1.49
CA GLU A 566 19.68 17.29 -0.48
C GLU A 566 20.17 16.77 0.87
N VAL A 567 20.92 15.66 0.88
CA VAL A 567 21.52 15.11 2.10
C VAL A 567 22.52 16.07 2.74
N VAL A 568 23.37 16.73 1.95
CA VAL A 568 24.29 17.77 2.45
C VAL A 568 23.50 18.91 3.06
N ALA A 569 22.48 19.43 2.37
CA ALA A 569 21.63 20.51 2.88
C ALA A 569 20.92 20.11 4.18
N TYR A 570 20.37 18.91 4.24
CA TYR A 570 19.72 18.36 5.44
C TYR A 570 20.65 18.37 6.67
N ASN A 571 21.89 17.91 6.48
CA ASN A 571 22.88 17.84 7.55
C ASN A 571 23.37 19.23 7.95
N VAL A 572 23.69 20.09 6.98
CA VAL A 572 24.15 21.47 7.26
C VAL A 572 23.10 22.27 8.04
N ASN A 573 21.82 22.12 7.71
CA ASN A 573 20.71 22.76 8.45
C ASN A 573 20.61 22.27 9.90
N ARG A 574 21.22 21.12 10.22
CA ARG A 574 21.31 20.55 11.58
C ARG A 574 22.68 20.75 12.20
N GLN A 575 23.48 21.68 11.64
CA GLN A 575 24.82 22.05 12.10
C GLN A 575 25.87 20.91 11.98
N ILE A 576 25.59 19.91 11.16
CA ILE A 576 26.54 18.88 10.78
C ILE A 576 27.20 19.30 9.46
N TYR A 577 28.28 20.06 9.56
CA TYR A 577 28.92 20.67 8.39
C TYR A 577 29.83 19.71 7.62
N ARG A 578 30.37 18.69 8.28
CA ARG A 578 31.23 17.69 7.65
C ARG A 578 30.40 16.49 7.17
N VAL A 579 30.26 16.39 5.87
CA VAL A 579 29.49 15.31 5.21
C VAL A 579 30.42 14.55 4.29
N LYS A 580 30.53 13.23 4.49
CA LYS A 580 31.25 12.29 3.62
C LYS A 580 30.31 11.13 3.32
N THR A 581 29.77 11.07 2.11
CA THR A 581 28.78 10.05 1.76
C THR A 581 29.12 9.34 0.47
N PHE A 582 28.57 8.13 0.35
CA PHE A 582 28.54 7.40 -0.91
C PHE A 582 27.17 6.77 -1.13
N GLU A 583 26.78 6.60 -2.39
CA GLU A 583 25.50 6.01 -2.78
C GLU A 583 25.69 5.13 -4.01
N TYR A 584 25.06 3.95 -3.99
CA TYR A 584 24.77 3.16 -5.17
C TYR A 584 23.33 3.35 -5.57
N GLY A 585 23.06 3.61 -6.83
CA GLY A 585 21.69 3.80 -7.30
C GLY A 585 21.61 3.77 -8.83
N SER A 586 20.41 3.57 -9.34
CA SER A 586 20.12 3.73 -10.76
C SER A 586 19.74 5.17 -11.09
N VAL A 587 20.11 5.60 -12.30
CA VAL A 587 19.71 6.85 -12.92
C VAL A 587 18.95 6.55 -14.21
N TYR A 588 18.06 7.43 -14.61
CA TYR A 588 17.06 7.15 -15.63
C TYR A 588 17.01 8.26 -16.66
N ARG A 589 16.90 7.89 -17.94
CA ARG A 589 16.77 8.85 -19.06
C ARG A 589 15.76 8.38 -20.07
N ARG A 590 15.06 9.32 -20.67
CA ARG A 590 14.26 9.09 -21.86
C ARG A 590 15.14 9.20 -23.10
N VAL A 591 15.00 8.25 -24.03
CA VAL A 591 15.70 8.23 -25.31
C VAL A 591 14.86 8.99 -26.33
N ALA A 592 15.38 10.09 -26.89
CA ALA A 592 14.62 11.02 -27.71
C ALA A 592 14.04 10.40 -29.00
N ASP A 593 14.75 9.45 -29.62
CA ASP A 593 14.39 8.85 -30.91
C ASP A 593 13.48 7.62 -30.80
N LYS A 594 13.07 7.26 -29.56
CA LYS A 594 12.20 6.11 -29.28
C LYS A 594 10.87 6.57 -28.71
N GLY A 595 9.79 5.88 -29.07
CA GLY A 595 8.45 6.19 -28.57
C GLY A 595 8.33 5.97 -27.06
N PRO A 596 7.52 6.77 -26.35
CA PRO A 596 7.34 6.64 -24.90
C PRO A 596 6.51 5.39 -24.51
N GLU A 597 5.93 4.71 -25.47
CA GLU A 597 5.04 3.54 -25.25
C GLU A 597 5.79 2.22 -25.14
N THR A 598 7.10 2.22 -25.40
CA THR A 598 7.95 1.02 -25.33
C THR A 598 9.06 1.19 -24.30
N LEU A 599 9.49 0.08 -23.69
CA LEU A 599 10.62 0.10 -22.75
C LEU A 599 11.93 0.55 -23.41
N GLU A 600 12.06 0.40 -24.72
CA GLU A 600 13.23 0.89 -25.48
C GLU A 600 13.34 2.43 -25.47
N GLY A 601 12.28 3.14 -25.15
CA GLY A 601 12.26 4.60 -24.98
C GLY A 601 12.88 5.09 -23.67
N TYR A 602 13.36 4.17 -22.82
CA TYR A 602 13.90 4.49 -21.52
C TYR A 602 15.21 3.77 -21.27
N GLU A 603 16.14 4.45 -20.63
CA GLU A 603 17.42 3.89 -20.20
C GLU A 603 17.52 3.94 -18.68
N GLU A 604 18.00 2.83 -18.09
CA GLU A 604 18.37 2.74 -16.70
C GLU A 604 19.86 2.37 -16.60
N HIS A 605 20.62 3.21 -15.87
CA HIS A 605 22.04 3.00 -15.66
C HIS A 605 22.39 2.95 -14.17
N PRO A 606 23.02 1.88 -13.69
CA PRO A 606 23.55 1.84 -12.34
C PRO A 606 24.76 2.77 -12.22
N CYS A 607 24.68 3.67 -11.24
CA CYS A 607 25.73 4.62 -10.91
C CYS A 607 26.18 4.46 -9.46
N PHE A 608 27.35 5.01 -9.20
CA PHE A 608 27.93 5.06 -7.87
C PHE A 608 28.48 6.48 -7.65
N THR A 609 28.14 7.09 -6.52
CA THR A 609 28.61 8.44 -6.22
C THR A 609 29.35 8.53 -4.91
N LEU A 610 30.32 9.43 -4.85
CA LEU A 610 31.03 9.89 -3.65
C LEU A 610 30.77 11.35 -3.49
N MET A 611 30.53 11.82 -2.26
CA MET A 611 30.32 13.22 -1.97
C MET A 611 31.06 13.64 -0.69
N LEU A 612 31.66 14.80 -0.74
CA LEU A 612 32.41 15.38 0.35
C LEU A 612 32.06 16.86 0.49
N SER A 613 31.73 17.29 1.70
CA SER A 613 31.48 18.70 1.99
C SER A 613 31.96 19.06 3.39
N GLY A 614 32.38 20.32 3.58
CA GLY A 614 32.79 20.85 4.85
C GLY A 614 34.23 20.55 5.26
N GLU A 615 34.67 21.21 6.31
CA GLU A 615 36.02 21.05 6.86
C GLU A 615 36.09 19.93 7.88
N GLY A 616 37.25 19.28 7.99
CA GLY A 616 37.51 18.31 9.05
C GLY A 616 37.57 18.96 10.44
N ASP A 617 37.44 18.15 11.47
CA ASP A 617 37.55 18.64 12.85
C ASP A 617 38.93 19.28 13.11
N LYS A 618 38.94 20.42 13.79
CA LYS A 618 40.15 21.01 14.29
C LYS A 618 40.71 20.08 15.37
N ASN A 619 41.93 19.58 15.14
CA ASN A 619 42.62 18.88 16.19
C ASN A 619 43.39 19.88 17.05
N TRP A 620 44.02 19.38 18.15
CA TRP A 620 44.77 20.20 19.08
C TRP A 620 46.01 20.86 18.43
N THR A 621 46.47 20.38 17.27
CA THR A 621 47.57 21.02 16.51
C THR A 621 47.08 22.16 15.62
N GLY A 622 45.79 22.44 15.56
CA GLY A 622 45.21 23.50 14.76
C GLY A 622 45.13 23.19 13.24
N SER A 623 45.60 22.02 12.80
CA SER A 623 45.53 21.63 11.39
C SER A 623 44.12 21.16 11.05
N VAL A 624 43.47 21.82 10.07
CA VAL A 624 42.19 21.44 9.50
C VAL A 624 42.44 20.84 8.13
N ARG A 625 42.02 19.62 7.90
CA ARG A 625 41.94 19.07 6.54
C ARG A 625 40.67 19.62 5.91
N LYS A 626 40.79 20.49 4.94
CA LYS A 626 39.66 20.91 4.11
C LYS A 626 39.13 19.76 3.30
N GLY A 627 37.83 19.56 3.29
CA GLY A 627 37.17 18.64 2.38
C GLY A 627 37.22 19.22 0.96
N ASP A 628 38.32 18.97 0.26
CA ASP A 628 38.59 19.56 -1.05
C ASP A 628 38.60 18.52 -2.20
N PHE A 629 38.71 19.02 -3.39
CA PHE A 629 38.81 18.22 -4.62
C PHE A 629 39.87 17.11 -4.52
N PHE A 630 41.08 17.47 -4.01
CA PHE A 630 42.19 16.52 -3.94
C PHE A 630 41.98 15.39 -2.94
N GLN A 631 41.21 15.62 -1.87
CA GLN A 631 40.87 14.58 -0.92
C GLN A 631 39.94 13.55 -1.57
N LEU A 632 38.92 14.00 -2.30
CA LEU A 632 37.98 13.10 -2.97
C LEU A 632 38.66 12.40 -4.15
N LYS A 633 39.49 13.12 -4.94
CA LYS A 633 40.29 12.55 -6.02
C LYS A 633 41.22 11.47 -5.50
N GLY A 634 41.93 11.69 -4.41
CA GLY A 634 42.80 10.68 -3.77
C GLY A 634 42.04 9.45 -3.33
N THR A 635 40.81 9.60 -2.80
CA THR A 635 39.94 8.47 -2.46
C THR A 635 39.55 7.66 -3.68
N LEU A 636 39.14 8.33 -4.77
CA LEU A 636 38.81 7.68 -6.06
C LEU A 636 40.04 6.97 -6.67
N GLU A 637 41.20 7.61 -6.67
CA GLU A 637 42.45 7.01 -7.16
C GLU A 637 42.83 5.74 -6.36
N LEU A 638 42.74 5.80 -5.03
CA LEU A 638 43.01 4.62 -4.17
C LEU A 638 42.03 3.47 -4.45
N LEU A 639 40.76 3.80 -4.63
CA LEU A 639 39.75 2.81 -4.98
C LEU A 639 40.06 2.16 -6.32
N LEU A 640 40.37 2.93 -7.36
CA LEU A 640 40.68 2.42 -8.68
C LEU A 640 42.00 1.59 -8.68
N LYS A 641 43.02 2.06 -7.96
CA LYS A 641 44.29 1.39 -7.81
C LYS A 641 44.16 -0.01 -7.15
N ARG A 642 43.24 -0.15 -6.19
CA ARG A 642 42.91 -1.43 -5.55
C ARG A 642 42.49 -2.49 -6.57
N TYR A 643 41.84 -2.05 -7.65
CA TYR A 643 41.42 -2.90 -8.77
C TYR A 643 42.38 -2.84 -10.00
N GLY A 644 43.59 -2.38 -9.81
CA GLY A 644 44.63 -2.38 -10.84
C GLY A 644 44.44 -1.32 -11.92
N ALA A 645 43.68 -0.24 -11.63
CA ALA A 645 43.46 0.87 -12.54
C ALA A 645 44.20 2.13 -12.09
N ASP A 646 44.81 2.85 -13.06
CA ASP A 646 45.48 4.14 -12.81
C ASP A 646 44.81 5.23 -13.64
N VAL A 647 44.30 6.25 -13.00
CA VAL A 647 43.63 7.40 -13.64
C VAL A 647 44.54 8.12 -14.66
N TYR A 648 45.88 8.09 -14.44
CA TYR A 648 46.83 8.70 -15.36
C TYR A 648 47.05 7.92 -16.70
N GLN A 649 46.47 6.73 -16.79
CA GLN A 649 46.42 5.94 -18.05
C GLN A 649 45.08 6.18 -18.79
N MET A 650 44.17 6.94 -18.19
CA MET A 650 42.87 7.27 -18.76
C MET A 650 42.94 8.57 -19.54
N ARG A 651 42.01 8.74 -20.48
CA ARG A 651 41.85 10.01 -21.16
C ARG A 651 41.09 10.94 -20.19
N GLU A 652 41.67 12.13 -19.95
CA GLU A 652 41.11 13.13 -19.06
C GLU A 652 40.56 14.31 -19.89
N GLU A 653 39.36 14.71 -19.61
CA GLU A 653 38.70 15.90 -20.18
C GLU A 653 38.20 16.79 -19.03
N ALA A 654 37.84 18.04 -19.35
CA ALA A 654 37.23 18.92 -18.38
C ALA A 654 35.85 18.42 -18.00
N ALA A 655 35.51 18.50 -16.72
CA ALA A 655 34.15 18.20 -16.26
C ALA A 655 33.13 19.20 -16.80
N PRO A 656 31.84 18.82 -16.96
CA PRO A 656 30.77 19.71 -17.42
C PRO A 656 30.62 20.95 -16.53
N GLN A 657 30.69 22.15 -17.14
CA GLN A 657 30.71 23.44 -16.42
C GLN A 657 29.35 23.86 -15.87
N ASP A 658 28.27 23.26 -16.35
CA ASP A 658 26.94 23.49 -15.82
C ASP A 658 26.70 22.79 -14.45
N ILE A 659 27.51 21.75 -14.17
CA ILE A 659 27.48 21.01 -12.91
C ILE A 659 28.66 21.38 -12.00
N PHE A 660 29.83 21.54 -12.57
CA PHE A 660 31.09 21.74 -11.85
C PHE A 660 31.74 23.07 -12.16
N SER A 661 32.24 23.74 -11.12
CA SER A 661 33.07 24.93 -11.30
C SER A 661 34.48 24.57 -11.77
N GLU A 662 34.99 23.46 -11.29
CA GLU A 662 36.28 22.85 -11.67
C GLU A 662 36.17 21.32 -11.50
N GLY A 663 36.84 20.57 -12.38
CA GLY A 663 36.80 19.13 -12.29
C GLY A 663 37.32 18.40 -13.52
N SER A 664 37.33 17.08 -13.44
CA SER A 664 37.85 16.22 -14.51
C SER A 664 36.87 15.07 -14.78
N ALA A 665 36.71 14.72 -16.04
CA ALA A 665 36.02 13.51 -16.51
C ALA A 665 37.05 12.50 -17.02
N TYR A 666 36.96 11.26 -16.56
CA TYR A 666 37.89 10.16 -16.91
C TYR A 666 37.18 9.19 -17.82
N PHE A 667 37.83 8.90 -18.94
CA PHE A 667 37.39 7.94 -19.95
C PHE A 667 38.36 6.77 -20.05
N LEU A 668 37.84 5.58 -20.30
CA LEU A 668 38.71 4.42 -20.59
C LEU A 668 39.64 4.69 -21.78
N PRO A 669 40.82 4.07 -21.84
CA PRO A 669 41.75 4.28 -22.94
C PRO A 669 41.15 3.96 -24.31
N GLY A 670 41.50 4.79 -25.32
CA GLY A 670 41.08 4.65 -26.73
C GLY A 670 40.16 5.78 -27.20
N PRO A 671 40.03 5.95 -28.52
CA PRO A 671 39.27 7.05 -29.12
C PRO A 671 37.79 7.05 -28.79
N GLN A 672 37.23 5.86 -28.57
CA GLN A 672 35.82 5.63 -28.21
C GLN A 672 35.64 5.12 -26.76
N GLY A 673 36.62 5.40 -25.91
CA GLY A 673 36.59 4.98 -24.50
C GLY A 673 35.34 5.55 -23.79
N ARG A 674 34.59 4.67 -23.10
CA ARG A 674 33.44 5.10 -22.32
C ARG A 674 33.86 5.91 -21.10
N GLN A 675 33.05 6.88 -20.70
CA GLN A 675 33.27 7.65 -19.47
C GLN A 675 33.15 6.69 -18.28
N LEU A 676 34.19 6.68 -17.43
CA LEU A 676 34.20 5.92 -16.20
C LEU A 676 33.69 6.73 -15.03
N ALA A 677 34.17 7.97 -14.92
CA ALA A 677 33.87 8.83 -13.78
C ALA A 677 33.95 10.30 -14.18
N VAL A 678 33.16 11.10 -13.47
CA VAL A 678 33.33 12.56 -13.42
C VAL A 678 33.52 12.97 -11.97
N ILE A 679 34.45 13.88 -11.70
CA ILE A 679 34.75 14.39 -10.36
C ILE A 679 34.96 15.90 -10.43
N GLY A 680 34.39 16.64 -9.47
CA GLY A 680 34.61 18.09 -9.44
C GLY A 680 33.98 18.76 -8.22
N THR A 681 34.27 20.03 -8.09
CA THR A 681 33.62 20.94 -7.16
C THR A 681 32.30 21.39 -7.78
N VAL A 682 31.20 21.15 -7.10
CA VAL A 682 29.86 21.53 -7.59
C VAL A 682 29.77 23.04 -7.79
N GLN A 683 29.12 23.45 -8.88
CA GLN A 683 28.88 24.89 -9.17
C GLN A 683 28.20 25.57 -7.98
N PRO A 684 28.71 26.71 -7.49
CA PRO A 684 28.10 27.46 -6.40
C PRO A 684 26.64 27.86 -6.68
N SER A 685 26.31 28.13 -7.95
CA SER A 685 24.95 28.42 -8.39
C SER A 685 24.00 27.23 -8.22
N LEU A 686 24.47 26.02 -8.50
CA LEU A 686 23.73 24.78 -8.29
C LEU A 686 23.60 24.46 -6.79
N ALA A 687 24.68 24.52 -6.01
CA ALA A 687 24.65 24.30 -4.56
C ALA A 687 23.70 25.27 -3.85
N LYS A 688 23.61 26.53 -4.31
CA LYS A 688 22.69 27.54 -3.79
C LYS A 688 21.21 27.17 -3.99
N LYS A 689 20.84 26.47 -5.07
CA LYS A 689 19.46 25.98 -5.27
C LYS A 689 19.02 25.05 -4.12
N PHE A 690 19.96 24.37 -3.46
CA PHE A 690 19.73 23.49 -2.29
C PHE A 690 19.95 24.22 -0.94
N GLY A 691 20.25 25.53 -0.95
CA GLY A 691 20.54 26.30 0.27
C GLY A 691 21.93 26.06 0.85
N ILE A 692 22.84 25.40 0.11
CA ILE A 692 24.20 25.09 0.57
C ILE A 692 25.12 26.27 0.29
N LYS A 693 25.86 26.72 1.32
CA LYS A 693 26.83 27.85 1.23
C LYS A 693 28.28 27.37 1.18
N GLN A 694 28.56 26.20 1.70
CA GLN A 694 29.91 25.63 1.74
C GLN A 694 30.20 24.83 0.44
N PRO A 695 31.49 24.69 0.06
CA PRO A 695 31.84 23.87 -1.11
C PRO A 695 31.42 22.41 -0.97
N VAL A 696 30.96 21.83 -2.06
CA VAL A 696 30.65 20.41 -2.18
C VAL A 696 31.49 19.85 -3.32
N VAL A 697 32.20 18.77 -3.05
CA VAL A 697 32.93 18.01 -4.06
C VAL A 697 32.24 16.67 -4.25
N THR A 698 32.02 16.28 -5.50
CA THR A 698 31.37 15.00 -5.79
C THR A 698 32.05 14.27 -6.94
N ALA A 699 31.97 12.96 -6.92
CA ALA A 699 32.34 12.09 -8.02
C ALA A 699 31.19 11.16 -8.35
N GLU A 700 30.78 11.09 -9.61
CA GLU A 700 29.82 10.13 -10.12
C GLU A 700 30.50 9.15 -11.07
N ILE A 701 30.30 7.86 -10.83
CA ILE A 701 31.00 6.76 -11.52
C ILE A 701 29.97 5.85 -12.19
N ASP A 702 30.16 5.53 -13.46
CA ASP A 702 29.37 4.50 -14.15
C ASP A 702 29.76 3.13 -13.60
N TRP A 703 28.80 2.48 -12.91
CA TRP A 703 29.04 1.18 -12.30
C TRP A 703 29.35 0.07 -13.30
N ASN A 704 28.69 0.07 -14.46
CA ASN A 704 28.91 -0.96 -15.48
C ASN A 704 30.31 -0.83 -16.11
N VAL A 705 30.76 0.39 -16.33
CA VAL A 705 32.11 0.67 -16.85
C VAL A 705 33.18 0.28 -15.82
N LEU A 706 32.96 0.65 -14.54
CA LEU A 706 33.83 0.27 -13.43
C LEU A 706 33.91 -1.25 -13.28
N PHE A 707 32.76 -1.92 -13.26
CA PHE A 707 32.71 -3.36 -13.08
C PHE A 707 33.37 -4.12 -14.27
N THR A 708 33.19 -3.61 -15.48
CA THR A 708 33.87 -4.14 -16.67
C THR A 708 35.38 -3.98 -16.55
N LEU A 709 35.86 -2.83 -16.07
CA LEU A 709 37.29 -2.58 -15.81
C LEU A 709 37.83 -3.57 -14.77
N ILE A 710 37.12 -3.79 -13.68
CA ILE A 710 37.48 -4.72 -12.60
C ILE A 710 37.58 -6.16 -13.12
N LYS A 711 36.66 -6.60 -13.99
CA LYS A 711 36.71 -7.93 -14.61
C LYS A 711 37.92 -8.12 -15.53
N ARG A 712 38.35 -7.07 -16.22
CA ARG A 712 39.48 -7.11 -17.15
C ARG A 712 40.83 -7.06 -16.46
N ASN A 713 40.90 -6.33 -15.35
CA ASN A 713 42.14 -6.14 -14.63
C ASN A 713 42.43 -7.33 -13.71
N LYS A 714 43.65 -7.86 -13.80
CA LYS A 714 44.14 -8.90 -12.89
C LYS A 714 45.16 -8.26 -11.94
N VAL A 715 44.75 -8.07 -10.70
CA VAL A 715 45.65 -7.67 -9.61
C VAL A 715 46.58 -8.86 -9.34
N ARG A 716 47.88 -8.63 -9.46
CA ARG A 716 48.90 -9.64 -9.18
C ARG A 716 49.75 -9.19 -8.00
N PHE A 717 50.09 -10.14 -7.16
CA PHE A 717 51.07 -9.91 -6.11
C PHE A 717 52.43 -9.65 -6.73
N THR A 718 53.13 -8.67 -6.23
CA THR A 718 54.55 -8.40 -6.51
C THR A 718 55.30 -8.40 -5.19
N GLU A 719 56.46 -9.02 -5.21
CA GLU A 719 57.33 -9.04 -4.03
C GLU A 719 57.74 -7.64 -3.61
N LEU A 720 57.94 -7.47 -2.30
CA LEU A 720 58.42 -6.21 -1.77
C LEU A 720 59.82 -5.92 -2.32
N PRO A 721 60.12 -4.67 -2.65
CA PRO A 721 61.43 -4.32 -3.19
C PRO A 721 62.52 -4.56 -2.16
N GLN A 722 63.56 -5.26 -2.56
CA GLN A 722 64.74 -5.58 -1.76
C GLN A 722 65.78 -4.45 -1.78
N PHE A 723 65.78 -3.63 -2.84
CA PHE A 723 66.79 -2.59 -3.03
C PHE A 723 66.22 -1.21 -2.75
N PRO A 724 67.05 -0.27 -2.20
CA PRO A 724 66.60 1.06 -1.81
C PRO A 724 66.21 1.89 -3.04
N GLN A 725 65.24 2.75 -2.82
CA GLN A 725 64.81 3.77 -3.77
C GLN A 725 65.59 5.07 -3.56
N VAL A 726 65.79 5.80 -4.65
CA VAL A 726 66.41 7.13 -4.63
C VAL A 726 65.38 8.19 -5.01
N ARG A 727 65.22 9.19 -4.19
CA ARG A 727 64.39 10.36 -4.49
C ARG A 727 65.22 11.54 -4.95
N ARG A 728 64.78 12.23 -6.02
CA ARG A 728 65.32 13.48 -6.51
C ARG A 728 64.18 14.51 -6.65
N ASP A 729 64.39 15.66 -6.10
CA ASP A 729 63.46 16.77 -6.20
C ASP A 729 63.95 17.77 -7.26
N LEU A 730 63.02 18.25 -8.09
CA LEU A 730 63.22 19.15 -9.17
C LEU A 730 62.33 20.39 -9.03
N ALA A 731 62.89 21.58 -9.16
CA ALA A 731 62.13 22.80 -9.27
C ALA A 731 62.11 23.24 -10.74
N LEU A 732 60.96 23.12 -11.40
CA LEU A 732 60.85 23.35 -12.84
C LEU A 732 60.01 24.60 -13.10
N LEU A 733 60.57 25.57 -13.80
CA LEU A 733 59.89 26.77 -14.31
C LEU A 733 59.34 26.48 -15.69
N MET A 734 58.04 26.77 -15.93
CA MET A 734 57.38 26.47 -17.19
C MET A 734 56.19 27.38 -17.43
N ASP A 735 55.67 27.36 -18.68
CA ASP A 735 54.43 28.04 -19.05
C ASP A 735 53.23 27.55 -18.19
N GLU A 736 52.32 28.47 -17.89
CA GLU A 736 51.14 28.18 -17.06
C GLU A 736 50.22 27.13 -17.65
N GLY A 737 50.17 26.99 -18.97
CA GLY A 737 49.35 25.98 -19.65
C GLY A 737 49.87 24.54 -19.56
N VAL A 738 51.13 24.31 -19.13
CA VAL A 738 51.69 22.97 -19.03
C VAL A 738 51.05 22.19 -17.89
N ARG A 739 50.45 21.04 -18.23
CA ARG A 739 49.77 20.21 -17.21
C ARG A 739 50.74 19.22 -16.56
N TYR A 740 50.55 19.02 -15.25
CA TYR A 740 51.37 17.99 -14.52
C TYR A 740 51.25 16.61 -15.13
N ALA A 741 50.03 16.20 -15.58
CA ALA A 741 49.80 14.92 -16.20
C ALA A 741 50.68 14.66 -17.43
N ASP A 742 50.93 15.70 -18.27
CA ASP A 742 51.79 15.60 -19.47
C ASP A 742 53.26 15.41 -19.11
N LEU A 743 53.75 16.16 -18.10
CA LEU A 743 55.09 15.99 -17.55
C LEU A 743 55.27 14.61 -16.94
N ARG A 744 54.32 14.15 -16.15
CA ARG A 744 54.37 12.80 -15.57
C ARG A 744 54.42 11.72 -16.65
N ALA A 745 53.57 11.81 -17.67
CA ALA A 745 53.54 10.85 -18.77
C ALA A 745 54.88 10.83 -19.54
N ALA A 746 55.46 11.99 -19.81
CA ALA A 746 56.77 12.11 -20.46
C ALA A 746 57.89 11.56 -19.59
N ALA A 747 57.84 11.78 -18.27
CA ALA A 747 58.79 11.18 -17.32
C ALA A 747 58.78 9.65 -17.36
N PHE A 748 57.61 9.05 -17.21
CA PHE A 748 57.50 7.55 -17.25
C PHE A 748 57.93 6.98 -18.60
N LYS A 749 57.56 7.61 -19.70
CA LYS A 749 57.94 7.19 -21.07
C LYS A 749 59.46 7.16 -21.28
N ASN A 750 60.18 8.13 -20.69
CA ASN A 750 61.58 8.36 -20.98
C ASN A 750 62.55 7.84 -19.88
N ALA A 751 62.06 7.37 -18.74
CA ALA A 751 62.89 6.92 -17.61
C ALA A 751 63.39 5.47 -17.75
N LYS A 752 63.15 4.80 -18.88
CA LYS A 752 63.62 3.41 -19.17
C LYS A 752 63.27 2.40 -18.05
N GLY A 753 62.11 2.54 -17.41
CA GLY A 753 61.63 1.60 -16.38
C GLY A 753 62.22 1.79 -14.98
N LEU A 754 63.09 2.74 -14.75
CA LEU A 754 63.66 3.01 -13.42
C LEU A 754 62.75 3.88 -12.55
N LEU A 755 61.89 4.70 -13.17
CA LEU A 755 60.95 5.61 -12.44
C LEU A 755 59.78 4.83 -11.85
N ARG A 756 59.59 4.95 -10.56
CA ARG A 756 58.50 4.30 -9.82
C ARG A 756 57.39 5.28 -9.45
N GLN A 757 57.72 6.51 -9.14
CA GLN A 757 56.77 7.52 -8.78
C GLN A 757 57.24 8.91 -9.23
N VAL A 758 56.26 9.70 -9.65
CA VAL A 758 56.41 11.17 -9.83
C VAL A 758 55.45 11.82 -8.87
N GLY A 759 55.89 12.72 -8.07
CA GLY A 759 55.06 13.49 -7.16
C GLY A 759 55.15 14.99 -7.50
N LEU A 760 54.05 15.70 -7.32
CA LEU A 760 54.03 17.17 -7.32
C LEU A 760 53.71 17.60 -5.88
N PHE A 761 54.64 18.32 -5.25
CA PHE A 761 54.49 18.68 -3.86
C PHE A 761 54.32 20.20 -3.62
N ASP A 762 54.65 20.99 -4.63
CA ASP A 762 54.38 22.45 -4.59
C ASP A 762 54.14 23.03 -5.97
N VAL A 763 53.26 24.02 -6.04
CA VAL A 763 52.97 24.85 -7.23
C VAL A 763 53.08 26.32 -6.85
N TYR A 764 54.18 26.92 -7.21
CA TYR A 764 54.47 28.27 -6.85
C TYR A 764 54.18 29.27 -8.00
N ARG A 765 53.36 30.27 -7.67
CA ARG A 765 53.09 31.44 -8.51
C ARG A 765 53.27 32.66 -7.65
N GLY A 766 54.18 33.53 -7.97
CA GLY A 766 54.41 34.70 -7.13
C GLY A 766 55.71 35.41 -7.43
N LYS A 767 56.18 36.17 -6.45
CA LYS A 767 57.36 37.06 -6.62
C LYS A 767 58.58 36.27 -7.12
N GLY A 768 59.13 36.72 -8.27
CA GLY A 768 60.27 36.05 -8.87
C GLY A 768 59.94 35.00 -9.93
N ILE A 769 58.66 34.80 -10.29
CA ILE A 769 58.18 34.03 -11.43
C ILE A 769 57.73 35.02 -12.52
N PRO A 770 58.11 34.90 -13.78
CA PRO A 770 57.63 35.74 -14.88
C PRO A 770 56.11 35.55 -15.07
N ASP A 771 55.44 36.60 -15.55
CA ASP A 771 54.01 36.57 -15.88
C ASP A 771 53.74 35.49 -16.95
N GLY A 772 52.67 34.70 -16.76
CA GLY A 772 52.31 33.59 -17.63
C GLY A 772 53.11 32.28 -17.36
N MET A 773 53.94 32.29 -16.33
CA MET A 773 54.73 31.11 -15.95
C MET A 773 54.38 30.65 -14.54
N LYS A 774 54.68 29.37 -14.24
CA LYS A 774 54.55 28.73 -12.90
C LYS A 774 55.77 27.86 -12.65
N GLN A 775 56.06 27.61 -11.37
CA GLN A 775 57.05 26.66 -10.92
C GLN A 775 56.39 25.42 -10.31
N TYR A 776 56.76 24.23 -10.81
CA TYR A 776 56.41 22.99 -10.16
C TYR A 776 57.61 22.48 -9.37
N ALA A 777 57.34 22.15 -8.09
CA ALA A 777 58.29 21.33 -7.29
C ALA A 777 57.88 19.88 -7.38
N MET A 778 58.66 19.10 -8.10
CA MET A 778 58.37 17.69 -8.41
C MET A 778 59.39 16.77 -7.77
N SER A 779 58.91 15.59 -7.30
CA SER A 779 59.79 14.52 -6.82
C SER A 779 59.77 13.35 -7.80
N LEU A 780 60.95 12.84 -8.12
CA LEU A 780 61.18 11.63 -8.90
C LEU A 780 61.69 10.55 -7.97
N VAL A 781 60.98 9.40 -7.91
CA VAL A 781 61.41 8.23 -7.13
C VAL A 781 61.88 7.16 -8.11
N LEU A 782 63.18 6.85 -8.06
CA LEU A 782 63.86 5.93 -8.94
C LEU A 782 64.25 4.69 -8.16
N ARG A 783 64.12 3.51 -8.78
CA ARG A 783 64.51 2.20 -8.23
C ARG A 783 64.68 1.17 -9.35
N ASP A 784 65.69 0.34 -9.20
CA ASP A 784 65.84 -0.91 -9.90
C ASP A 784 65.47 -2.07 -8.97
N ASP A 785 64.62 -3.01 -9.41
CA ASP A 785 64.14 -4.12 -8.58
C ASP A 785 65.14 -5.26 -8.47
N SER A 786 66.23 -5.24 -9.28
CA SER A 786 67.26 -6.26 -9.34
C SER A 786 68.59 -5.88 -8.63
N ARG A 787 68.80 -4.59 -8.40
CA ARG A 787 70.04 -4.06 -7.79
C ARG A 787 69.90 -2.64 -7.26
N THR A 788 70.86 -2.22 -6.43
CA THR A 788 70.99 -0.83 -6.02
C THR A 788 71.44 0.05 -7.20
N LEU A 789 70.79 1.19 -7.40
CA LEU A 789 71.15 2.20 -8.39
C LEU A 789 72.46 2.92 -7.96
N THR A 790 73.37 3.14 -8.96
CA THR A 790 74.53 4.03 -8.73
C THR A 790 74.15 5.49 -8.91
N ASP A 791 74.90 6.40 -8.28
CA ASP A 791 74.67 7.86 -8.43
C ASP A 791 74.74 8.32 -9.87
N GLU A 792 75.67 7.78 -10.64
CA GLU A 792 75.85 8.07 -12.09
C GLU A 792 74.58 7.69 -12.90
N GLU A 793 73.94 6.57 -12.59
CA GLU A 793 72.70 6.12 -13.27
C GLU A 793 71.51 7.03 -12.92
N VAL A 794 71.40 7.43 -11.66
CA VAL A 794 70.43 8.38 -11.18
C VAL A 794 70.59 9.72 -11.89
N GLU A 795 71.80 10.31 -11.87
CA GLU A 795 72.08 11.62 -12.48
C GLU A 795 71.87 11.58 -13.99
N ARG A 796 72.30 10.52 -14.68
CA ARG A 796 72.04 10.34 -16.11
C ARG A 796 70.56 10.26 -16.43
N THR A 797 69.78 9.63 -15.58
CA THR A 797 68.32 9.51 -15.77
C THR A 797 67.66 10.84 -15.54
N VAL A 798 68.01 11.60 -14.51
CA VAL A 798 67.51 12.92 -14.22
C VAL A 798 67.89 13.90 -15.33
N ALA A 799 69.16 13.93 -15.81
CA ALA A 799 69.59 14.77 -16.89
C ALA A 799 68.81 14.56 -18.20
N ARG A 800 68.54 13.27 -18.52
CA ARG A 800 67.68 12.91 -19.68
C ARG A 800 66.27 13.43 -19.51
N LEU A 801 65.67 13.31 -18.30
CA LEU A 801 64.32 13.80 -18.04
C LEU A 801 64.25 15.32 -18.13
N LEU A 802 65.23 16.04 -17.62
CA LEU A 802 65.34 17.48 -17.74
C LEU A 802 65.43 17.92 -19.20
N GLU A 803 66.21 17.23 -20.04
CA GLU A 803 66.27 17.49 -21.49
C GLU A 803 64.91 17.27 -22.17
N VAL A 804 64.17 16.20 -21.81
CA VAL A 804 62.81 15.93 -22.31
C VAL A 804 61.86 17.03 -21.88
N PHE A 805 61.88 17.45 -20.62
CA PHE A 805 61.03 18.48 -20.10
C PHE A 805 61.30 19.84 -20.77
N LYS A 806 62.60 20.18 -21.03
CA LYS A 806 62.98 21.38 -21.75
C LYS A 806 62.48 21.34 -23.20
N ASN A 807 62.74 20.22 -23.90
CA ASN A 807 62.42 20.13 -25.33
C ASN A 807 60.89 20.01 -25.61
N GLN A 808 60.13 19.35 -24.76
CA GLN A 808 58.70 19.15 -25.00
C GLN A 808 57.79 20.21 -24.38
N PHE A 809 58.21 20.80 -23.27
CA PHE A 809 57.36 21.68 -22.47
C PHE A 809 58.01 23.04 -22.18
N GLY A 810 59.19 23.30 -22.67
CA GLY A 810 59.91 24.55 -22.36
C GLY A 810 60.24 24.66 -20.86
N ALA A 811 60.25 23.57 -20.12
CA ALA A 811 60.47 23.58 -18.69
C ALA A 811 61.96 23.67 -18.36
N GLU A 812 62.36 24.63 -17.55
CA GLU A 812 63.74 24.86 -17.12
C GLU A 812 63.91 24.59 -15.63
N LEU A 813 65.06 24.04 -15.29
CA LEU A 813 65.43 23.86 -13.88
C LEU A 813 65.74 25.22 -13.25
N ARG A 814 65.18 25.50 -12.07
CA ARG A 814 65.40 26.72 -11.31
C ARG A 814 66.29 26.46 -10.10
#